data_c71c22e3372cf8a1a9526eafccffda0b
#
_entry.id   c71c22e3372cf8a1a9526eafccffda0b
#
_cell.length_a   1.000
_cell.length_b   1.000
_cell.length_c   1.000
_cell.angle_alpha   90.00
_cell.angle_beta   90.00
_cell.angle_gamma   90.00
#
_symmetry.space_group_name_H-M   'P 1'
#
loop_
_entity.id
_entity.type
_entity.pdbx_description
1 polymer ?
#
loop_
_entity_poly.entity_id
_entity_poly.type
_entity_poly.pdbx_seq_one_letter_code
_entity_poly.pdbx_strand_id
1 'polypeptide(L)'
;MYPNKKAFKLSLFALLLIANLNAQESNETIKLQKVVVSTTGFEQDADSNLRNVISIEGKDLQNKGYVSLEQALERISGISFVNFGLGRNIDMRGQGDKSNIAVKVMIDGRSINVLDNSHGVTPLDSINLDNVERIEIIPGGGSVLYGSGTRGGVINIITKKQKSDAFAINLKSNAYNHGGLGGNLGINGAKQINENLAFSFDIQSFNLDGYQEGYNEKGYFINTKTYIDINDNSDLTLGYNYFKSKNTSSGYLTKAQAQSDPTQKGNSDNITQINRPEISLDYHYYFDDMWEFNLEAFWQNQKINYLKDEISMMRTTAYQNGSGFEDTLTGISLKNKLNYANNSYFIFGYEFANHDAKRKSLVYYSAAPIINYHRMTTLMDMTKQSHSIFALDSHNFNEFFTLSGGARYEFSTYNTDRSYRNEMSMNTRSPSPIIIDSTTLFDTDKNTNNFAFEITPNFKYSDTGNLYLKYERGFVSPTPAQFVNRNKTRNGTPPYYSSNLKAEIFDTFELGIDDFWWDFYGFNLTLFYTLSKDEISYLGNPHSTSGSWWKYYNIDQTRRLGVELSLSQNFLDDDLIFRESLTYLDSKISKGVNDGMRIPYVSKIKATAGLEYAWNKNFSNFIDLTYFSRAKDGGTIDENTGKMSQNSWIRDYFLTDIGMKYNYKKLQILAGIRNLFDKRYYTYQDSINDQYLVGNGRNYYVEFKYSF
;
A
#
# COMPACT_ATOMS: atom_id res chain seq x y z
N MET A 1 3.32 38.39 -1.53
CA MET A 1 2.96 38.47 -2.95
C MET A 1 1.50 38.07 -3.08
N TYR A 2 0.65 38.91 -3.66
CA TYR A 2 -0.79 38.68 -3.73
C TYR A 2 -1.13 37.49 -4.65
N PRO A 3 -2.07 36.59 -4.28
CA PRO A 3 -2.47 35.48 -5.14
C PRO A 3 -3.22 36.00 -6.37
N ASN A 4 -2.96 35.36 -7.48
CA ASN A 4 -3.44 35.69 -8.81
C ASN A 4 -4.97 35.59 -8.87
N LYS A 5 -5.67 36.74 -8.93
CA LYS A 5 -7.14 36.89 -8.97
C LYS A 5 -7.84 36.19 -10.16
N LYS A 6 -7.11 35.57 -11.07
CA LYS A 6 -7.67 34.89 -12.25
C LYS A 6 -8.18 33.48 -11.97
N ALA A 7 -7.59 32.75 -11.01
CA ALA A 7 -8.03 31.38 -10.67
C ALA A 7 -9.39 31.37 -9.93
N PHE A 8 -9.64 32.38 -9.10
CA PHE A 8 -10.90 32.51 -8.36
C PHE A 8 -12.13 32.85 -9.23
N LYS A 9 -11.91 33.47 -10.40
CA LYS A 9 -13.00 33.81 -11.32
C LYS A 9 -13.48 32.62 -12.17
N LEU A 10 -12.64 31.60 -12.43
CA LEU A 10 -13.06 30.41 -13.18
C LEU A 10 -13.93 29.46 -12.33
N SER A 11 -13.65 29.33 -11.03
CA SER A 11 -14.45 28.48 -10.14
C SER A 11 -15.83 29.06 -9.82
N LEU A 12 -15.99 30.38 -9.82
CA LEU A 12 -17.28 31.03 -9.56
C LEU A 12 -18.21 31.02 -10.79
N PHE A 13 -17.65 30.97 -12.01
CA PHE A 13 -18.44 30.93 -13.25
C PHE A 13 -19.10 29.56 -13.51
N ALA A 14 -18.50 28.46 -13.00
CA ALA A 14 -19.08 27.11 -13.05
C ALA A 14 -20.33 26.95 -12.15
N LEU A 15 -20.43 27.70 -11.07
CA LEU A 15 -21.54 27.63 -10.12
C LEU A 15 -22.82 28.36 -10.58
N LEU A 16 -22.73 29.30 -11.54
CA LEU A 16 -23.87 30.14 -11.97
C LEU A 16 -24.65 29.59 -13.18
N LEU A 17 -24.16 28.53 -13.83
CA LEU A 17 -24.82 27.93 -15.01
C LEU A 17 -25.85 26.82 -14.69
N ILE A 18 -26.12 26.51 -13.41
CA ILE A 18 -26.89 25.34 -12.98
C ILE A 18 -28.39 25.61 -12.76
N ALA A 19 -28.89 26.83 -12.97
CA ALA A 19 -30.20 27.24 -12.45
C ALA A 19 -31.47 26.82 -13.23
N ASN A 20 -31.36 26.18 -14.43
CA ASN A 20 -32.59 25.80 -15.15
C ASN A 20 -32.38 24.53 -15.98
N LEU A 21 -32.84 23.36 -15.52
CA LEU A 21 -33.18 22.24 -16.42
C LEU A 21 -33.85 21.08 -15.63
N ASN A 22 -35.11 20.83 -15.91
CA ASN A 22 -35.87 19.65 -15.48
C ASN A 22 -35.88 18.61 -16.62
N ALA A 23 -35.51 17.35 -16.32
CA ALA A 23 -35.88 16.20 -17.15
C ALA A 23 -35.84 14.90 -16.35
N GLN A 24 -36.84 14.07 -16.56
CA GLN A 24 -37.22 12.87 -15.83
C GLN A 24 -36.87 11.64 -16.68
N GLU A 25 -36.16 10.66 -16.13
CA GLU A 25 -36.17 9.27 -16.65
C GLU A 25 -35.87 8.26 -15.51
N SER A 26 -36.62 7.14 -15.52
CA SER A 26 -36.59 6.07 -14.53
C SER A 26 -35.62 4.95 -14.95
N ASN A 27 -34.76 4.50 -14.05
CA ASN A 27 -34.05 3.24 -14.21
C ASN A 27 -34.21 2.39 -12.93
N GLU A 28 -34.71 1.19 -13.10
CA GLU A 28 -34.71 0.15 -12.06
C GLU A 28 -33.26 -0.21 -11.71
N THR A 29 -32.89 -0.10 -10.46
CA THR A 29 -31.59 -0.53 -9.96
C THR A 29 -31.63 -2.04 -9.74
N ILE A 30 -31.02 -2.79 -10.64
CA ILE A 30 -30.66 -4.19 -10.40
C ILE A 30 -29.55 -4.17 -9.33
N LYS A 31 -29.84 -4.66 -8.12
CA LYS A 31 -28.79 -4.93 -7.12
C LYS A 31 -27.89 -6.04 -7.68
N LEU A 32 -26.74 -5.69 -8.24
CA LEU A 32 -25.73 -6.66 -8.63
C LEU A 32 -25.20 -7.31 -7.34
N GLN A 33 -25.18 -8.63 -7.32
CA GLN A 33 -24.60 -9.42 -6.25
C GLN A 33 -23.12 -9.04 -6.07
N LYS A 34 -22.70 -8.73 -4.84
CA LYS A 34 -21.28 -8.39 -4.59
C LYS A 34 -20.43 -9.64 -4.79
N VAL A 35 -19.42 -9.54 -5.64
CA VAL A 35 -18.47 -10.61 -5.95
C VAL A 35 -17.13 -10.30 -5.31
N VAL A 36 -16.44 -11.29 -4.76
CA VAL A 36 -15.07 -11.20 -4.25
C VAL A 36 -14.20 -12.32 -4.82
N VAL A 37 -12.93 -12.04 -4.99
CA VAL A 37 -11.92 -12.98 -5.51
C VAL A 37 -10.88 -13.34 -4.43
N SER A 38 -10.57 -12.41 -3.53
CA SER A 38 -9.45 -12.54 -2.61
C SER A 38 -9.57 -13.64 -1.57
N THR A 39 -10.76 -14.24 -1.40
CA THR A 39 -10.92 -15.35 -0.45
C THR A 39 -10.48 -16.69 -1.00
N THR A 40 -10.50 -16.86 -2.30
CA THR A 40 -10.24 -18.15 -2.96
C THR A 40 -9.31 -18.05 -4.16
N GLY A 41 -9.17 -16.85 -4.74
CA GLY A 41 -8.52 -16.63 -6.03
C GLY A 41 -9.46 -16.91 -7.23
N PHE A 42 -10.74 -17.17 -6.97
CA PHE A 42 -11.81 -17.33 -7.95
C PHE A 42 -12.98 -16.40 -7.60
N GLU A 43 -13.75 -15.98 -8.58
CA GLU A 43 -14.92 -15.15 -8.33
C GLU A 43 -15.97 -15.92 -7.50
N GLN A 44 -16.45 -15.29 -6.43
CA GLN A 44 -17.48 -15.84 -5.53
C GLN A 44 -18.42 -14.74 -5.07
N ASP A 45 -19.64 -15.11 -4.72
CA ASP A 45 -20.55 -14.20 -4.04
C ASP A 45 -20.00 -13.77 -2.69
N ALA A 46 -20.07 -12.48 -2.38
CA ALA A 46 -19.61 -11.94 -1.10
C ALA A 46 -20.35 -12.56 0.09
N ASP A 47 -21.61 -12.91 -0.08
CA ASP A 47 -22.45 -13.54 0.95
C ASP A 47 -22.03 -14.98 1.27
N SER A 48 -21.22 -15.62 0.40
CA SER A 48 -20.66 -16.95 0.61
C SER A 48 -19.31 -16.91 1.37
N ASN A 49 -18.83 -15.73 1.73
CA ASN A 49 -17.52 -15.57 2.37
C ASN A 49 -17.54 -16.06 3.82
N LEU A 50 -16.63 -16.97 4.09
CA LEU A 50 -16.39 -17.56 5.41
C LEU A 50 -15.32 -16.81 6.21
N ARG A 51 -14.87 -15.66 5.71
CA ARG A 51 -13.80 -14.83 6.31
C ARG A 51 -14.22 -13.37 6.33
N ASN A 52 -13.65 -12.60 7.25
CA ASN A 52 -13.80 -11.16 7.21
C ASN A 52 -13.09 -10.60 5.96
N VAL A 53 -13.87 -10.24 4.96
CA VAL A 53 -13.40 -9.52 3.77
C VAL A 53 -14.17 -8.22 3.65
N ILE A 54 -13.44 -7.13 3.62
CA ILE A 54 -14.01 -5.81 3.38
C ILE A 54 -13.91 -5.55 1.88
N SER A 55 -15.03 -5.49 1.18
CA SER A 55 -15.11 -5.09 -0.22
C SER A 55 -15.58 -3.65 -0.34
N ILE A 56 -14.83 -2.83 -1.05
CA ILE A 56 -15.11 -1.41 -1.26
C ILE A 56 -15.18 -1.17 -2.75
N GLU A 57 -16.34 -0.77 -3.23
CA GLU A 57 -16.55 -0.46 -4.64
C GLU A 57 -15.71 0.74 -5.08
N GLY A 58 -15.01 0.60 -6.21
CA GLY A 58 -14.22 1.70 -6.78
C GLY A 58 -15.06 2.93 -7.07
N LYS A 59 -16.33 2.74 -7.48
CA LYS A 59 -17.29 3.82 -7.72
C LYS A 59 -17.58 4.62 -6.43
N ASP A 60 -17.62 3.99 -5.24
CA ASP A 60 -17.83 4.70 -3.96
C ASP A 60 -16.64 5.60 -3.65
N LEU A 61 -15.43 5.13 -3.94
CA LEU A 61 -14.20 5.93 -3.78
C LEU A 61 -14.12 7.06 -4.82
N GLN A 62 -14.46 6.76 -6.07
CA GLN A 62 -14.49 7.75 -7.15
C GLN A 62 -15.52 8.84 -6.88
N ASN A 63 -16.71 8.51 -6.35
CA ASN A 63 -17.76 9.47 -6.00
C ASN A 63 -17.35 10.46 -4.90
N LYS A 64 -16.26 10.19 -4.17
CA LYS A 64 -15.70 11.10 -3.16
C LYS A 64 -14.57 11.97 -3.70
N GLY A 65 -14.24 11.86 -5.01
CA GLY A 65 -13.27 12.70 -5.70
C GLY A 65 -11.83 12.56 -5.19
N TYR A 66 -11.43 11.39 -4.67
CA TYR A 66 -10.03 11.14 -4.31
C TYR A 66 -9.13 11.18 -5.53
N VAL A 67 -7.96 11.80 -5.39
CA VAL A 67 -6.99 11.93 -6.49
C VAL A 67 -5.98 10.77 -6.49
N SER A 68 -5.84 10.05 -5.37
CA SER A 68 -4.97 8.89 -5.25
C SER A 68 -5.61 7.80 -4.39
N LEU A 69 -5.15 6.55 -4.61
CA LEU A 69 -5.55 5.41 -3.79
C LEU A 69 -5.16 5.61 -2.32
N GLU A 70 -4.01 6.21 -2.04
CA GLU A 70 -3.56 6.49 -0.68
C GLU A 70 -4.55 7.36 0.09
N GLN A 71 -5.06 8.44 -0.53
CA GLN A 71 -6.07 9.30 0.08
C GLN A 71 -7.36 8.55 0.39
N ALA A 72 -7.78 7.68 -0.52
CA ALA A 72 -8.97 6.85 -0.35
C ALA A 72 -8.80 5.87 0.83
N LEU A 73 -7.70 5.11 0.85
CA LEU A 73 -7.41 4.12 1.88
C LEU A 73 -7.24 4.73 3.27
N GLU A 74 -6.74 5.95 3.40
CA GLU A 74 -6.62 6.64 4.69
C GLU A 74 -7.96 6.84 5.40
N ARG A 75 -9.06 6.88 4.65
CA ARG A 75 -10.44 7.04 5.17
C ARG A 75 -11.12 5.70 5.49
N ILE A 76 -10.47 4.56 5.18
CA ILE A 76 -11.02 3.23 5.42
C ILE A 76 -10.65 2.74 6.81
N SER A 77 -11.60 2.04 7.45
CA SER A 77 -11.38 1.37 8.74
C SER A 77 -10.21 0.38 8.67
N GLY A 78 -9.50 0.19 9.78
CA GLY A 78 -8.44 -0.79 9.90
C GLY A 78 -7.15 -0.46 9.13
N ILE A 79 -7.18 0.52 8.23
CA ILE A 79 -6.01 0.97 7.45
C ILE A 79 -5.44 2.25 8.03
N SER A 80 -4.16 2.29 8.26
CA SER A 80 -3.38 3.48 8.58
C SER A 80 -2.13 3.55 7.72
N PHE A 81 -1.36 4.62 7.83
CA PHE A 81 -0.13 4.79 7.09
C PHE A 81 1.02 5.09 8.02
N VAL A 82 2.17 4.48 7.74
CA VAL A 82 3.42 4.78 8.40
C VAL A 82 4.38 5.40 7.39
N ASN A 83 4.88 6.59 7.71
CA ASN A 83 5.81 7.33 6.87
C ASN A 83 7.22 7.25 7.44
N PHE A 84 8.21 6.92 6.60
CA PHE A 84 9.64 6.85 6.96
C PHE A 84 10.47 7.87 6.18
N GLY A 85 9.83 8.90 5.60
CA GLY A 85 10.54 9.92 4.83
C GLY A 85 10.83 9.58 3.39
N LEU A 86 10.76 8.32 2.99
CA LEU A 86 10.86 7.88 1.60
C LEU A 86 9.50 7.71 0.94
N GLY A 87 8.43 7.65 1.72
CA GLY A 87 7.06 7.46 1.31
C GLY A 87 6.22 6.84 2.43
N ARG A 88 4.94 6.61 2.15
CA ARG A 88 3.97 6.08 3.10
C ARG A 88 3.66 4.62 2.78
N ASN A 89 3.79 3.75 3.77
CA ASN A 89 3.42 2.35 3.70
C ASN A 89 2.09 2.10 4.40
N ILE A 90 1.26 1.23 3.85
CA ILE A 90 0.00 0.81 4.46
C ILE A 90 0.31 -0.01 5.71
N ASP A 91 -0.28 0.39 6.83
CA ASP A 91 -0.29 -0.38 8.07
C ASP A 91 -1.69 -0.89 8.37
N MET A 92 -1.78 -2.18 8.61
CA MET A 92 -2.97 -2.87 9.07
C MET A 92 -2.60 -3.67 10.32
N ARG A 93 -3.47 -3.62 11.33
CA ARG A 93 -3.27 -4.35 12.60
C ARG A 93 -1.91 -4.10 13.27
N GLY A 94 -1.33 -2.88 13.07
CA GLY A 94 -0.21 -2.37 13.85
C GLY A 94 1.14 -3.01 13.59
N GLN A 95 1.56 -3.06 12.35
CA GLN A 95 2.89 -3.52 11.96
C GLN A 95 3.96 -2.45 12.17
N GLY A 96 3.54 -1.16 12.16
CA GLY A 96 4.41 -0.02 12.40
C GLY A 96 5.51 0.09 11.33
N ASP A 97 6.75 0.17 11.77
CA ASP A 97 7.93 0.29 10.90
C ASP A 97 8.20 -0.93 9.99
N LYS A 98 7.42 -2.02 10.13
CA LYS A 98 7.53 -3.23 9.32
C LYS A 98 6.34 -3.44 8.38
N SER A 99 5.50 -2.44 8.24
CA SER A 99 4.28 -2.51 7.44
C SER A 99 4.54 -2.86 5.97
N ASN A 100 5.66 -2.39 5.39
CA ASN A 100 6.04 -2.66 3.99
C ASN A 100 6.30 -4.14 3.66
N ILE A 101 6.70 -4.95 4.65
CA ILE A 101 6.96 -6.39 4.48
C ILE A 101 5.88 -7.27 5.12
N ALA A 102 4.97 -6.69 5.89
CA ALA A 102 3.94 -7.40 6.65
C ALA A 102 2.51 -7.17 6.15
N VAL A 103 2.31 -6.26 5.18
CA VAL A 103 1.04 -6.05 4.47
C VAL A 103 1.28 -6.30 2.99
N LYS A 104 0.55 -7.26 2.43
CA LYS A 104 0.64 -7.60 1.01
C LYS A 104 -0.35 -6.76 0.22
N VAL A 105 0.14 -6.04 -0.78
CA VAL A 105 -0.68 -5.26 -1.70
C VAL A 105 -0.58 -5.85 -3.10
N MET A 106 -1.73 -6.02 -3.73
CA MET A 106 -1.83 -6.66 -5.05
C MET A 106 -2.72 -5.86 -6.00
N ILE A 107 -2.47 -6.02 -7.28
CA ILE A 107 -3.36 -5.59 -8.37
C ILE A 107 -3.75 -6.85 -9.15
N ASP A 108 -5.04 -7.14 -9.21
CA ASP A 108 -5.59 -8.35 -9.86
C ASP A 108 -4.84 -9.63 -9.42
N GLY A 109 -4.54 -9.80 -8.12
CA GLY A 109 -3.80 -10.95 -7.57
C GLY A 109 -2.26 -10.86 -7.62
N ARG A 110 -1.67 -9.94 -8.39
CA ARG A 110 -0.22 -9.78 -8.56
C ARG A 110 0.37 -8.81 -7.54
N SER A 111 1.37 -9.27 -6.78
CA SER A 111 2.00 -8.43 -5.75
C SER A 111 2.75 -7.24 -6.33
N ILE A 112 2.58 -6.07 -5.71
CA ILE A 112 3.33 -4.86 -6.02
C ILE A 112 4.37 -4.50 -4.95
N ASN A 113 4.48 -5.31 -3.88
CA ASN A 113 5.52 -5.12 -2.87
C ASN A 113 6.90 -5.39 -3.48
N VAL A 114 7.86 -4.52 -3.19
CA VAL A 114 9.24 -4.66 -3.67
C VAL A 114 10.11 -5.49 -2.73
N LEU A 115 11.16 -6.10 -3.25
CA LEU A 115 12.09 -6.97 -2.51
C LEU A 115 13.11 -6.14 -1.68
N ASP A 116 12.72 -5.04 -1.10
CA ASP A 116 13.60 -4.26 -0.21
C ASP A 116 12.84 -3.82 1.04
N ASN A 117 13.36 -4.18 2.21
CA ASN A 117 12.79 -3.80 3.50
C ASN A 117 13.22 -2.41 3.98
N SER A 118 14.28 -1.84 3.42
CA SER A 118 14.86 -0.58 3.88
C SER A 118 14.41 0.64 3.07
N HIS A 119 14.09 0.45 1.78
CA HIS A 119 13.64 1.47 0.86
C HIS A 119 12.32 1.09 0.18
N GLY A 120 11.78 -0.07 0.57
CA GLY A 120 10.57 -0.64 0.00
C GLY A 120 9.33 0.13 0.44
N VAL A 121 9.04 1.22 -0.25
CA VAL A 121 7.72 1.83 -0.21
C VAL A 121 6.85 1.09 -1.24
N THR A 122 5.73 0.57 -0.78
CA THR A 122 4.73 -0.01 -1.68
C THR A 122 4.22 1.09 -2.63
N PRO A 123 4.35 0.95 -3.95
CA PRO A 123 4.08 2.03 -4.89
C PRO A 123 2.58 2.23 -5.14
N LEU A 124 1.86 2.70 -4.15
CA LEU A 124 0.41 2.97 -4.23
C LEU A 124 0.06 4.05 -5.24
N ASP A 125 0.96 4.97 -5.48
CA ASP A 125 0.90 5.99 -6.51
C ASP A 125 0.92 5.41 -7.93
N SER A 126 1.35 4.14 -8.09
CA SER A 126 1.30 3.44 -9.37
C SER A 126 -0.08 2.88 -9.75
N ILE A 127 -1.12 3.21 -8.99
CA ILE A 127 -2.48 2.69 -9.18
C ILE A 127 -3.41 3.83 -9.55
N ASN A 128 -3.98 3.76 -10.76
CA ASN A 128 -5.01 4.70 -11.19
C ASN A 128 -6.36 4.34 -10.53
N LEU A 129 -6.83 5.20 -9.62
CA LEU A 129 -8.10 5.00 -8.92
C LEU A 129 -9.32 4.93 -9.87
N ASP A 130 -9.25 5.60 -11.01
CA ASP A 130 -10.36 5.59 -11.99
C ASP A 130 -10.51 4.23 -12.69
N ASN A 131 -9.43 3.42 -12.71
CA ASN A 131 -9.43 2.05 -13.23
C ASN A 131 -9.78 0.99 -12.17
N VAL A 132 -9.97 1.38 -10.91
CA VAL A 132 -10.34 0.45 -9.85
C VAL A 132 -11.83 0.10 -9.97
N GLU A 133 -12.14 -1.20 -10.00
CA GLU A 133 -13.50 -1.73 -9.89
C GLU A 133 -13.91 -1.85 -8.43
N ARG A 134 -13.05 -2.50 -7.61
CA ARG A 134 -13.22 -2.63 -6.17
C ARG A 134 -11.88 -2.90 -5.49
N ILE A 135 -11.85 -2.68 -4.19
CA ILE A 135 -10.72 -3.03 -3.32
C ILE A 135 -11.20 -4.08 -2.33
N GLU A 136 -10.53 -5.21 -2.31
CA GLU A 136 -10.79 -6.29 -1.37
C GLU A 136 -9.69 -6.33 -0.31
N ILE A 137 -10.09 -6.29 0.96
CA ILE A 137 -9.18 -6.23 2.11
C ILE A 137 -9.46 -7.44 2.99
N ILE A 138 -8.42 -8.24 3.24
CA ILE A 138 -8.41 -9.33 4.22
C ILE A 138 -7.57 -8.86 5.40
N PRO A 139 -8.17 -8.40 6.50
CA PRO A 139 -7.41 -7.94 7.66
C PRO A 139 -6.77 -9.12 8.38
N GLY A 140 -5.45 -9.08 8.55
CA GLY A 140 -4.68 -10.07 9.32
C GLY A 140 -4.82 -11.51 8.83
N GLY A 141 -3.88 -11.96 8.02
CA GLY A 141 -3.86 -13.32 7.52
C GLY A 141 -3.93 -13.45 6.00
N GLY A 142 -4.24 -14.66 5.53
CA GLY A 142 -4.23 -15.03 4.13
C GLY A 142 -2.96 -15.75 3.68
N SER A 143 -2.15 -16.23 4.63
CA SER A 143 -0.87 -16.88 4.31
C SER A 143 -1.01 -18.17 3.50
N VAL A 144 -2.12 -18.87 3.62
CA VAL A 144 -2.37 -20.10 2.82
C VAL A 144 -2.43 -19.77 1.35
N LEU A 145 -3.21 -18.77 0.95
CA LEU A 145 -3.38 -18.40 -0.46
C LEU A 145 -2.27 -17.48 -0.97
N TYR A 146 -1.77 -16.57 -0.13
CA TYR A 146 -0.91 -15.47 -0.56
C TYR A 146 0.52 -15.54 -0.03
N GLY A 147 0.84 -16.51 0.83
CA GLY A 147 2.18 -16.76 1.33
C GLY A 147 2.72 -15.68 2.25
N SER A 148 4.00 -15.39 2.08
CA SER A 148 4.75 -14.45 2.93
C SER A 148 4.20 -13.03 2.89
N GLY A 149 4.32 -12.31 4.04
CA GLY A 149 4.03 -10.88 4.12
C GLY A 149 2.59 -10.52 4.42
N THR A 150 1.80 -11.45 4.96
CA THR A 150 0.35 -11.27 5.22
C THR A 150 -0.02 -11.08 6.68
N ARG A 151 0.96 -10.88 7.59
CA ARG A 151 0.70 -10.71 9.04
C ARG A 151 -0.26 -9.56 9.33
N GLY A 152 -0.13 -8.44 8.66
CA GLY A 152 -1.06 -7.31 8.74
C GLY A 152 -2.33 -7.52 7.91
N GLY A 153 -2.23 -8.33 6.86
CA GLY A 153 -3.32 -8.64 5.95
C GLY A 153 -2.95 -8.52 4.49
N VAL A 154 -3.98 -8.60 3.65
CA VAL A 154 -3.88 -8.51 2.19
C VAL A 154 -4.81 -7.41 1.70
N ILE A 155 -4.35 -6.62 0.74
CA ILE A 155 -5.16 -5.66 -0.02
C ILE A 155 -5.04 -6.05 -1.49
N ASN A 156 -6.14 -6.44 -2.10
CA ASN A 156 -6.19 -6.77 -3.52
C ASN A 156 -7.05 -5.73 -4.25
N ILE A 157 -6.46 -5.04 -5.21
CA ILE A 157 -7.09 -4.01 -6.00
C ILE A 157 -7.51 -4.64 -7.31
N ILE A 158 -8.81 -4.83 -7.48
CA ILE A 158 -9.39 -5.40 -8.69
C ILE A 158 -9.62 -4.27 -9.69
N THR A 159 -9.04 -4.41 -10.88
CA THR A 159 -9.20 -3.42 -11.94
C THR A 159 -10.40 -3.74 -12.84
N LYS A 160 -10.98 -2.70 -13.42
CA LYS A 160 -12.17 -2.82 -14.27
C LYS A 160 -11.99 -3.80 -15.42
N LYS A 161 -12.97 -4.67 -15.60
CA LYS A 161 -13.13 -5.55 -16.75
C LYS A 161 -14.22 -4.94 -17.65
N GLN A 162 -13.83 -4.20 -18.68
CA GLN A 162 -14.77 -3.55 -19.61
C GLN A 162 -14.66 -4.19 -20.99
N LYS A 163 -15.64 -5.02 -21.37
CA LYS A 163 -15.70 -5.67 -22.68
C LYS A 163 -16.64 -4.93 -23.66
N SER A 164 -17.68 -4.27 -23.15
CA SER A 164 -18.67 -3.53 -23.98
C SER A 164 -18.19 -2.15 -24.37
N ASP A 165 -18.71 -1.63 -25.48
CA ASP A 165 -18.38 -0.29 -26.01
C ASP A 165 -18.61 0.79 -24.95
N ALA A 166 -17.58 1.55 -24.66
CA ALA A 166 -17.62 2.66 -23.71
C ALA A 166 -16.50 3.65 -24.01
N PHE A 167 -16.74 4.93 -23.70
CA PHE A 167 -15.70 5.96 -23.73
C PHE A 167 -16.03 7.05 -22.73
N ALA A 168 -15.03 7.49 -21.97
CA ALA A 168 -15.18 8.60 -21.03
C ALA A 168 -13.91 9.45 -20.95
N ILE A 169 -14.12 10.71 -20.62
CA ILE A 169 -13.07 11.71 -20.34
C ILE A 169 -13.27 12.17 -18.91
N ASN A 170 -12.20 12.22 -18.13
CA ASN A 170 -12.17 12.66 -16.75
C ASN A 170 -11.16 13.78 -16.55
N LEU A 171 -11.58 14.90 -15.95
CA LEU A 171 -10.74 16.04 -15.60
C LEU A 171 -10.90 16.31 -14.11
N LYS A 172 -9.80 16.19 -13.35
CA LYS A 172 -9.75 16.51 -11.91
C LYS A 172 -8.84 17.72 -11.69
N SER A 173 -9.21 18.57 -10.76
CA SER A 173 -8.35 19.66 -10.29
C SER A 173 -8.48 19.79 -8.79
N ASN A 174 -7.38 20.11 -8.13
CA ASN A 174 -7.34 20.38 -6.70
C ASN A 174 -6.43 21.57 -6.37
N ALA A 175 -6.74 22.27 -5.28
CA ALA A 175 -5.95 23.39 -4.82
C ALA A 175 -5.90 23.42 -3.29
N TYR A 176 -4.72 23.70 -2.73
CA TYR A 176 -4.57 23.95 -1.30
C TYR A 176 -4.81 25.42 -0.96
N ASN A 177 -5.25 25.69 0.26
CA ASN A 177 -5.50 27.06 0.74
C ASN A 177 -4.25 27.96 0.72
N HIS A 178 -3.04 27.38 0.70
CA HIS A 178 -1.74 28.08 0.67
C HIS A 178 -0.98 27.89 -0.65
N GLY A 179 -1.63 27.48 -1.72
CA GLY A 179 -1.12 27.68 -3.07
C GLY A 179 -0.90 26.46 -3.95
N GLY A 180 -0.66 25.27 -3.47
CA GLY A 180 -0.45 24.11 -4.35
C GLY A 180 -1.67 23.84 -5.26
N LEU A 181 -1.44 23.72 -6.57
CA LEU A 181 -2.47 23.44 -7.58
C LEU A 181 -2.16 22.13 -8.30
N GLY A 182 -3.15 21.26 -8.41
CA GLY A 182 -3.00 20.00 -9.10
C GLY A 182 -4.08 19.72 -10.12
N GLY A 183 -3.79 18.83 -11.05
CA GLY A 183 -4.75 18.37 -12.03
C GLY A 183 -4.40 17.02 -12.64
N ASN A 184 -5.45 16.26 -12.99
CA ASN A 184 -5.38 14.98 -13.68
C ASN A 184 -6.29 15.07 -14.90
N LEU A 185 -5.81 14.54 -16.02
CA LEU A 185 -6.60 14.33 -17.23
C LEU A 185 -6.56 12.85 -17.57
N GLY A 186 -7.73 12.21 -17.59
CA GLY A 186 -7.91 10.80 -17.90
C GLY A 186 -8.80 10.59 -19.11
N ILE A 187 -8.50 9.58 -19.91
CA ILE A 187 -9.36 9.02 -20.94
C ILE A 187 -9.42 7.51 -20.75
N ASN A 188 -10.59 6.96 -20.80
CA ASN A 188 -10.78 5.52 -20.73
C ASN A 188 -11.86 5.07 -21.70
N GLY A 189 -11.76 3.84 -22.15
CA GLY A 189 -12.72 3.29 -23.07
C GLY A 189 -12.54 1.80 -23.30
N ALA A 190 -13.54 1.21 -23.95
CA ALA A 190 -13.51 -0.16 -24.42
C ALA A 190 -14.20 -0.26 -25.77
N LYS A 191 -13.80 -1.25 -26.52
CA LYS A 191 -14.39 -1.59 -27.82
C LYS A 191 -14.54 -3.08 -27.94
N GLN A 192 -15.76 -3.55 -28.13
CA GLN A 192 -16.01 -4.91 -28.59
C GLN A 192 -15.72 -4.96 -30.10
N ILE A 193 -14.73 -5.75 -30.51
CA ILE A 193 -14.29 -5.87 -31.91
C ILE A 193 -15.15 -6.89 -32.63
N ASN A 194 -15.43 -8.01 -31.98
CA ASN A 194 -16.38 -9.05 -32.40
C ASN A 194 -16.89 -9.82 -31.16
N GLU A 195 -17.64 -10.90 -31.37
CA GLU A 195 -18.24 -11.69 -30.28
C GLU A 195 -17.19 -12.26 -29.30
N ASN A 196 -15.99 -12.55 -29.78
CA ASN A 196 -14.92 -13.21 -29.04
C ASN A 196 -13.74 -12.31 -28.67
N LEU A 197 -13.73 -11.04 -29.11
CA LEU A 197 -12.61 -10.15 -28.93
C LEU A 197 -13.04 -8.75 -28.49
N ALA A 198 -12.54 -8.32 -27.35
CA ALA A 198 -12.71 -6.96 -26.87
C ALA A 198 -11.37 -6.37 -26.40
N PHE A 199 -11.27 -5.05 -26.45
CA PHE A 199 -10.11 -4.29 -26.01
C PHE A 199 -10.55 -3.14 -25.11
N SER A 200 -9.84 -2.91 -24.01
CA SER A 200 -10.05 -1.75 -23.15
C SER A 200 -8.74 -1.01 -22.89
N PHE A 201 -8.86 0.29 -22.61
CA PHE A 201 -7.74 1.14 -22.24
C PHE A 201 -8.14 2.18 -21.18
N ASP A 202 -7.18 2.56 -20.37
CA ASP A 202 -7.25 3.67 -19.41
C ASP A 202 -5.90 4.41 -19.45
N ILE A 203 -5.93 5.68 -19.79
CA ILE A 203 -4.74 6.54 -19.90
C ILE A 203 -5.00 7.78 -19.06
N GLN A 204 -4.10 8.06 -18.12
CA GLN A 204 -4.19 9.25 -17.28
C GLN A 204 -2.83 9.96 -17.21
N SER A 205 -2.86 11.29 -17.25
CA SER A 205 -1.71 12.15 -16.96
C SER A 205 -2.05 13.04 -15.77
N PHE A 206 -1.10 13.25 -14.87
CA PHE A 206 -1.28 14.07 -13.69
C PHE A 206 -0.08 14.98 -13.42
N ASN A 207 -0.36 16.12 -12.80
CA ASN A 207 0.62 17.04 -12.23
C ASN A 207 0.02 17.68 -10.99
N LEU A 208 0.56 17.32 -9.81
CA LEU A 208 -0.01 17.61 -8.50
C LEU A 208 1.03 18.37 -7.66
N ASP A 209 0.78 19.63 -7.36
CA ASP A 209 1.54 20.33 -6.35
C ASP A 209 1.01 19.93 -4.95
N GLY A 210 1.92 19.85 -3.97
CA GLY A 210 1.56 19.51 -2.61
C GLY A 210 1.16 20.71 -1.76
N TYR A 211 0.81 20.42 -0.49
CA TYR A 211 0.55 21.41 0.54
C TYR A 211 1.82 22.15 0.95
N GLN A 212 2.95 21.44 1.00
CA GLN A 212 4.26 21.98 1.35
C GLN A 212 4.96 22.52 0.11
N GLU A 213 5.57 23.70 0.21
CA GLU A 213 6.35 24.31 -0.85
C GLU A 213 7.49 23.38 -1.31
N GLY A 214 7.68 23.27 -2.63
CA GLY A 214 8.65 22.37 -3.24
C GLY A 214 8.18 20.92 -3.41
N TYR A 215 6.97 20.57 -2.96
CA TYR A 215 6.37 19.28 -3.32
C TYR A 215 5.69 19.35 -4.67
N ASN A 216 6.05 18.45 -5.57
CA ASN A 216 5.37 18.25 -6.84
C ASN A 216 5.47 16.80 -7.27
N GLU A 217 4.36 16.23 -7.70
CA GLU A 217 4.29 14.90 -8.29
C GLU A 217 3.68 14.99 -9.69
N LYS A 218 4.35 14.40 -10.66
CA LYS A 218 3.85 14.35 -12.03
C LYS A 218 4.16 13.03 -12.72
N GLY A 219 3.25 12.59 -13.57
CA GLY A 219 3.42 11.32 -14.24
C GLY A 219 2.24 10.95 -15.12
N TYR A 220 2.22 9.68 -15.50
CA TYR A 220 1.14 9.12 -16.28
C TYR A 220 0.99 7.61 -16.07
N PHE A 221 -0.23 7.13 -16.31
CA PHE A 221 -0.63 5.73 -16.37
C PHE A 221 -1.06 5.37 -17.78
N ILE A 222 -0.76 4.14 -18.18
CA ILE A 222 -1.31 3.50 -19.37
C ILE A 222 -1.68 2.09 -18.96
N ASN A 223 -2.97 1.77 -19.00
CA ASN A 223 -3.46 0.42 -18.71
C ASN A 223 -4.25 -0.04 -19.94
N THR A 224 -3.97 -1.24 -20.42
CA THR A 224 -4.71 -1.85 -21.51
C THR A 224 -4.99 -3.29 -21.22
N LYS A 225 -6.17 -3.79 -21.64
CA LYS A 225 -6.52 -5.20 -21.57
C LYS A 225 -7.13 -5.64 -22.89
N THR A 226 -6.73 -6.83 -23.33
CA THR A 226 -7.33 -7.54 -24.47
C THR A 226 -8.00 -8.78 -23.92
N TYR A 227 -9.28 -8.91 -24.19
CA TYR A 227 -10.13 -10.05 -23.78
C TYR A 227 -10.41 -10.92 -24.98
N ILE A 228 -10.13 -12.20 -24.87
CA ILE A 228 -10.29 -13.20 -25.94
C ILE A 228 -11.09 -14.36 -25.38
N ASP A 229 -12.35 -14.50 -25.80
CA ASP A 229 -13.18 -15.66 -25.50
C ASP A 229 -12.83 -16.73 -26.54
N ILE A 230 -11.98 -17.72 -26.17
CA ILE A 230 -11.43 -18.73 -27.09
C ILE A 230 -12.54 -19.71 -27.52
N ASN A 231 -13.37 -20.11 -26.56
CA ASN A 231 -14.57 -20.90 -26.74
C ASN A 231 -15.48 -20.72 -25.51
N ASP A 232 -16.64 -21.44 -25.48
CA ASP A 232 -17.63 -21.33 -24.40
C ASP A 232 -17.06 -21.69 -23.01
N ASN A 233 -15.95 -22.43 -22.97
CA ASN A 233 -15.36 -22.96 -21.74
C ASN A 233 -14.00 -22.29 -21.38
N SER A 234 -13.51 -21.35 -22.19
CA SER A 234 -12.19 -20.76 -21.92
C SER A 234 -12.06 -19.32 -22.41
N ASP A 235 -11.45 -18.51 -21.59
CA ASP A 235 -11.10 -17.13 -21.89
C ASP A 235 -9.64 -16.81 -21.56
N LEU A 236 -9.11 -15.82 -22.24
CA LEU A 236 -7.77 -15.31 -22.08
C LEU A 236 -7.79 -13.78 -21.97
N THR A 237 -7.21 -13.25 -20.93
CA THR A 237 -6.97 -11.81 -20.78
C THR A 237 -5.48 -11.51 -20.85
N LEU A 238 -5.11 -10.61 -21.76
CA LEU A 238 -3.75 -10.08 -21.87
C LEU A 238 -3.75 -8.64 -21.34
N GLY A 239 -2.90 -8.34 -20.36
CA GLY A 239 -2.77 -7.04 -19.73
C GLY A 239 -1.42 -6.39 -20.02
N TYR A 240 -1.42 -5.07 -20.24
CA TYR A 240 -0.23 -4.23 -20.22
C TYR A 240 -0.49 -3.01 -19.36
N ASN A 241 0.35 -2.80 -18.34
CA ASN A 241 0.30 -1.66 -17.46
C ASN A 241 1.65 -0.92 -17.51
N TYR A 242 1.59 0.39 -17.55
CA TYR A 242 2.78 1.23 -17.50
C TYR A 242 2.54 2.45 -16.61
N PHE A 243 3.37 2.61 -15.60
CA PHE A 243 3.38 3.77 -14.74
C PHE A 243 4.73 4.47 -14.78
N LYS A 244 4.71 5.79 -14.88
CA LYS A 244 5.90 6.61 -14.74
C LYS A 244 5.58 7.86 -13.93
N SER A 245 6.41 8.14 -12.92
CA SER A 245 6.29 9.37 -12.14
C SER A 245 7.63 10.00 -11.81
N LYS A 246 7.55 11.30 -11.52
CA LYS A 246 8.60 12.06 -10.85
C LYS A 246 7.97 12.80 -9.69
N ASN A 247 8.44 12.48 -8.48
CA ASN A 247 8.03 13.12 -7.24
C ASN A 247 9.19 13.96 -6.72
N THR A 248 8.92 15.21 -6.37
CA THR A 248 9.84 16.10 -5.66
C THR A 248 9.25 16.37 -4.28
N SER A 249 10.00 16.11 -3.21
CA SER A 249 9.60 16.45 -1.85
C SER A 249 10.63 17.34 -1.19
N SER A 250 10.16 18.29 -0.36
CA SER A 250 11.01 19.32 0.26
C SER A 250 11.72 18.87 1.54
N GLY A 251 11.60 17.59 1.91
CA GLY A 251 12.20 17.04 3.11
C GLY A 251 11.48 17.42 4.41
N TYR A 252 12.22 17.32 5.52
CA TYR A 252 11.67 17.52 6.87
C TYR A 252 11.67 19.00 7.27
N LEU A 253 10.69 19.37 8.09
CA LEU A 253 10.68 20.61 8.87
C LEU A 253 11.22 20.35 10.28
N THR A 254 11.82 21.35 10.90
CA THR A 254 12.00 21.36 12.35
C THR A 254 10.66 21.59 13.05
N LYS A 255 10.55 21.29 14.34
CA LYS A 255 9.35 21.54 15.13
C LYS A 255 8.91 22.99 15.07
N ALA A 256 9.85 23.91 15.21
CA ALA A 256 9.59 25.35 15.17
C ALA A 256 9.03 25.78 13.81
N GLN A 257 9.61 25.28 12.72
CA GLN A 257 9.13 25.51 11.35
C GLN A 257 7.72 24.96 11.14
N ALA A 258 7.48 23.70 11.51
CA ALA A 258 6.18 23.04 11.35
C ALA A 258 5.05 23.71 12.15
N GLN A 259 5.41 24.37 13.29
CA GLN A 259 4.47 25.14 14.11
C GLN A 259 4.22 26.54 13.58
N SER A 260 5.25 27.24 13.09
CA SER A 260 5.10 28.60 12.57
C SER A 260 4.40 28.61 11.22
N ASP A 261 4.93 27.88 10.26
CA ASP A 261 4.36 27.74 8.91
C ASP A 261 4.59 26.31 8.37
N PRO A 262 3.57 25.45 8.39
CA PRO A 262 3.69 24.07 7.91
C PRO A 262 3.81 23.97 6.39
N THR A 263 3.59 25.04 5.65
CA THR A 263 3.63 25.05 4.17
C THR A 263 5.03 25.36 3.63
N GLN A 264 5.93 25.85 4.46
CA GLN A 264 7.26 26.24 4.02
C GLN A 264 8.10 25.04 3.52
N LYS A 265 9.09 25.34 2.69
CA LYS A 265 10.04 24.35 2.20
C LYS A 265 10.85 23.75 3.36
N GLY A 266 11.03 22.44 3.31
CA GLY A 266 11.86 21.69 4.26
C GLY A 266 13.36 21.77 3.96
N ASN A 267 14.12 20.87 4.58
CA ASN A 267 15.58 20.91 4.62
C ASN A 267 16.27 20.33 3.37
N SER A 268 15.56 19.76 2.42
CA SER A 268 16.18 19.16 1.23
C SER A 268 15.18 18.98 0.08
N ASP A 269 15.67 19.02 -1.14
CA ASP A 269 14.93 18.57 -2.31
C ASP A 269 15.25 17.10 -2.57
N ASN A 270 14.29 16.22 -2.29
CA ASN A 270 14.38 14.81 -2.62
C ASN A 270 13.56 14.55 -3.87
N ILE A 271 14.21 14.07 -4.92
CA ILE A 271 13.54 13.71 -6.17
C ILE A 271 13.55 12.19 -6.30
N THR A 272 12.37 11.62 -6.46
CA THR A 272 12.19 10.19 -6.74
C THR A 272 11.57 10.03 -8.11
N GLN A 273 12.15 9.17 -8.95
CA GLN A 273 11.57 8.78 -10.23
C GLN A 273 11.22 7.31 -10.19
N ILE A 274 9.99 6.98 -10.57
CA ILE A 274 9.50 5.62 -10.66
C ILE A 274 9.18 5.30 -12.12
N ASN A 275 9.55 4.10 -12.55
CA ASN A 275 9.18 3.54 -13.84
C ASN A 275 8.78 2.09 -13.62
N ARG A 276 7.52 1.72 -13.99
CA ARG A 276 6.96 0.40 -13.72
C ARG A 276 6.14 -0.13 -14.91
N PRO A 277 6.77 -0.82 -15.87
CA PRO A 277 6.08 -1.66 -16.85
C PRO A 277 5.65 -2.99 -16.24
N GLU A 278 4.50 -3.50 -16.69
CA GLU A 278 3.98 -4.82 -16.34
C GLU A 278 3.26 -5.43 -17.55
N ILE A 279 3.44 -6.72 -17.75
CA ILE A 279 2.71 -7.56 -18.72
C ILE A 279 2.11 -8.72 -17.95
N SER A 280 0.85 -9.01 -18.19
CA SER A 280 0.14 -10.15 -17.58
C SER A 280 -0.63 -10.97 -18.59
N LEU A 281 -0.81 -12.23 -18.25
CA LEU A 281 -1.64 -13.21 -18.94
C LEU A 281 -2.47 -13.92 -17.88
N ASP A 282 -3.77 -13.90 -18.05
CA ASP A 282 -4.74 -14.61 -17.22
C ASP A 282 -5.57 -15.53 -18.14
N TYR A 283 -5.49 -16.84 -17.93
CA TYR A 283 -6.23 -17.86 -18.69
C TYR A 283 -7.11 -18.65 -17.76
N HIS A 284 -8.41 -18.67 -18.07
CA HIS A 284 -9.42 -19.44 -17.36
C HIS A 284 -9.92 -20.57 -18.22
N TYR A 285 -10.15 -21.74 -17.62
CA TYR A 285 -10.74 -22.88 -18.26
C TYR A 285 -11.74 -23.56 -17.32
N TYR A 286 -12.97 -23.73 -17.82
CA TYR A 286 -14.04 -24.44 -17.14
C TYR A 286 -14.16 -25.83 -17.78
N PHE A 287 -13.71 -26.88 -17.08
CA PHE A 287 -13.84 -28.25 -17.58
C PHE A 287 -15.30 -28.67 -17.61
N ASP A 288 -16.05 -28.32 -16.55
CA ASP A 288 -17.46 -28.48 -16.34
C ASP A 288 -17.93 -27.54 -15.20
N ASP A 289 -19.17 -27.70 -14.74
CA ASP A 289 -19.69 -26.91 -13.59
C ASP A 289 -18.98 -27.22 -12.26
N MET A 290 -18.22 -28.29 -12.21
CA MET A 290 -17.53 -28.75 -11.00
C MET A 290 -16.06 -28.30 -10.94
N TRP A 291 -15.39 -28.16 -12.09
CA TRP A 291 -13.94 -27.93 -12.12
C TRP A 291 -13.53 -26.72 -12.93
N GLU A 292 -12.92 -25.77 -12.24
CA GLU A 292 -12.35 -24.53 -12.79
C GLU A 292 -10.83 -24.57 -12.68
N PHE A 293 -10.13 -24.10 -13.72
CA PHE A 293 -8.69 -23.92 -13.75
C PHE A 293 -8.34 -22.49 -14.09
N ASN A 294 -7.38 -21.92 -13.37
CA ASN A 294 -6.81 -20.61 -13.64
C ASN A 294 -5.29 -20.68 -13.76
N LEU A 295 -4.75 -20.13 -14.85
CA LEU A 295 -3.31 -19.88 -15.05
C LEU A 295 -3.09 -18.38 -15.12
N GLU A 296 -2.30 -17.85 -14.21
CA GLU A 296 -1.79 -16.49 -14.24
C GLU A 296 -0.28 -16.50 -14.46
N ALA A 297 0.19 -15.69 -15.41
CA ALA A 297 1.62 -15.46 -15.63
C ALA A 297 1.88 -13.96 -15.81
N PHE A 298 2.95 -13.45 -15.19
CA PHE A 298 3.26 -12.04 -15.32
C PHE A 298 4.75 -11.75 -15.22
N TRP A 299 5.12 -10.63 -15.79
CA TRP A 299 6.40 -9.99 -15.65
C TRP A 299 6.19 -8.52 -15.32
N GLN A 300 6.87 -8.03 -14.30
CA GLN A 300 6.91 -6.62 -13.94
C GLN A 300 8.34 -6.20 -13.60
N ASN A 301 8.68 -4.96 -13.92
CA ASN A 301 9.92 -4.33 -13.50
C ASN A 301 9.60 -3.02 -12.79
N GLN A 302 10.15 -2.80 -11.61
CA GLN A 302 10.02 -1.54 -10.91
C GLN A 302 11.40 -0.93 -10.70
N LYS A 303 11.61 0.23 -11.31
CA LYS A 303 12.84 1.01 -11.17
C LYS A 303 12.57 2.31 -10.45
N ILE A 304 13.29 2.52 -9.35
CA ILE A 304 13.24 3.73 -8.53
C ILE A 304 14.62 4.36 -8.55
N ASN A 305 14.70 5.62 -8.99
CA ASN A 305 15.93 6.42 -8.93
C ASN A 305 15.74 7.55 -7.91
N TYR A 306 16.70 7.67 -7.00
CA TYR A 306 16.77 8.76 -6.04
C TYR A 306 17.74 9.81 -6.55
N LEU A 307 17.20 10.99 -6.85
CA LEU A 307 17.97 12.16 -7.27
C LEU A 307 17.95 13.14 -6.09
N LYS A 308 19.11 13.47 -5.55
CA LYS A 308 19.25 14.50 -4.53
C LYS A 308 19.99 15.68 -5.13
N ASP A 309 19.41 16.86 -5.03
CA ASP A 309 20.15 18.09 -5.18
C ASP A 309 20.87 18.41 -3.87
N GLU A 310 22.02 19.02 -3.96
CA GLU A 310 23.01 19.32 -2.91
C GLU A 310 22.55 19.24 -1.44
N ILE A 311 23.14 18.33 -0.67
CA ILE A 311 23.04 18.37 0.78
C ILE A 311 24.22 19.21 1.30
N SER A 312 23.94 20.43 1.68
CA SER A 312 24.94 21.32 2.29
C SER A 312 25.06 21.08 3.79
N MET A 313 25.63 19.94 4.18
CA MET A 313 26.37 19.87 5.44
C MET A 313 27.75 19.34 5.10
N MET A 314 28.75 20.17 5.12
CA MET A 314 30.14 19.93 4.72
C MET A 314 30.37 19.82 3.19
N ARG A 315 29.71 20.63 2.37
CA ARG A 315 29.90 20.64 0.91
C ARG A 315 29.73 19.28 0.25
N THR A 316 28.72 18.56 0.64
CA THR A 316 28.38 17.26 0.03
C THR A 316 27.57 17.52 -1.22
N THR A 317 28.09 17.12 -2.38
CA THR A 317 27.36 17.11 -3.64
C THR A 317 26.76 15.75 -3.83
N ALA A 318 25.43 15.64 -3.85
CA ALA A 318 24.78 14.39 -4.23
C ALA A 318 24.73 14.28 -5.74
N TYR A 319 24.97 13.09 -6.27
CA TYR A 319 24.95 12.86 -7.69
C TYR A 319 23.55 12.55 -8.19
N GLN A 320 23.16 13.19 -9.26
CA GLN A 320 22.04 12.73 -10.06
C GLN A 320 22.31 11.30 -10.55
N ASN A 321 21.30 10.44 -10.48
CA ASN A 321 21.37 9.01 -10.87
C ASN A 321 22.39 8.17 -10.08
N GLY A 322 22.77 8.63 -8.87
CA GLY A 322 23.75 7.93 -8.05
C GLY A 322 23.21 6.77 -7.24
N SER A 323 21.96 6.86 -6.81
CA SER A 323 21.32 5.85 -5.96
C SER A 323 20.00 5.40 -6.58
N GLY A 324 19.61 4.16 -6.34
CA GLY A 324 18.35 3.63 -6.84
C GLY A 324 18.14 2.17 -6.46
N PHE A 325 16.95 1.72 -6.78
CA PHE A 325 16.51 0.35 -6.59
C PHE A 325 15.77 -0.11 -7.85
N GLU A 326 16.02 -1.33 -8.29
CA GLU A 326 15.34 -1.98 -9.40
C GLU A 326 14.96 -3.38 -8.96
N ASP A 327 13.71 -3.78 -9.17
CA ASP A 327 13.19 -5.11 -8.86
C ASP A 327 12.40 -5.62 -10.05
N THR A 328 12.85 -6.74 -10.62
CA THR A 328 12.15 -7.49 -11.66
C THR A 328 11.49 -8.69 -11.03
N LEU A 329 10.17 -8.73 -11.04
CA LEU A 329 9.39 -9.86 -10.56
C LEU A 329 8.72 -10.59 -11.72
N THR A 330 8.99 -11.88 -11.81
CA THR A 330 8.31 -12.82 -12.70
C THR A 330 7.54 -13.82 -11.87
N GLY A 331 6.26 -14.01 -12.17
CA GLY A 331 5.39 -14.92 -11.43
C GLY A 331 4.58 -15.84 -12.34
N ILE A 332 4.31 -17.03 -11.84
CA ILE A 332 3.38 -18.00 -12.43
C ILE A 332 2.54 -18.56 -11.29
N SER A 333 1.21 -18.57 -11.45
CA SER A 333 0.27 -19.17 -10.52
C SER A 333 -0.67 -20.13 -11.28
N LEU A 334 -0.76 -21.34 -10.79
CA LEU A 334 -1.68 -22.37 -11.28
C LEU A 334 -2.64 -22.70 -10.17
N LYS A 335 -3.93 -22.48 -10.37
CA LYS A 335 -4.98 -22.73 -9.38
C LYS A 335 -6.05 -23.62 -9.99
N ASN A 336 -6.55 -24.55 -9.18
CA ASN A 336 -7.68 -25.40 -9.52
C ASN A 336 -8.72 -25.26 -8.41
N LYS A 337 -9.99 -25.23 -8.78
CA LYS A 337 -11.12 -25.26 -7.86
C LYS A 337 -12.06 -26.39 -8.27
N LEU A 338 -12.37 -27.26 -7.33
CA LEU A 338 -13.31 -28.37 -7.47
C LEU A 338 -14.51 -28.11 -6.57
N ASN A 339 -15.67 -27.92 -7.15
CA ASN A 339 -16.97 -27.87 -6.45
C ASN A 339 -17.50 -29.30 -6.34
N TYR A 340 -17.36 -29.96 -5.18
CA TYR A 340 -17.65 -31.39 -5.04
C TYR A 340 -18.96 -31.70 -4.32
N ALA A 341 -19.59 -30.72 -3.68
CA ALA A 341 -20.89 -30.81 -3.05
C ALA A 341 -21.56 -29.41 -2.97
N ASN A 342 -22.81 -29.34 -2.51
CA ASN A 342 -23.51 -28.07 -2.38
C ASN A 342 -22.72 -27.09 -1.51
N ASN A 343 -22.31 -25.94 -2.08
CA ASN A 343 -21.50 -24.89 -1.45
C ASN A 343 -20.19 -25.42 -0.83
N SER A 344 -19.66 -26.55 -1.31
CA SER A 344 -18.40 -27.12 -0.84
C SER A 344 -17.41 -27.18 -1.99
N TYR A 345 -16.20 -26.73 -1.74
CA TYR A 345 -15.16 -26.66 -2.76
C TYR A 345 -13.76 -26.96 -2.19
N PHE A 346 -12.92 -27.48 -3.06
CA PHE A 346 -11.50 -27.73 -2.80
C PHE A 346 -10.65 -26.95 -3.78
N ILE A 347 -9.72 -26.13 -3.28
CA ILE A 347 -8.78 -25.36 -4.07
C ILE A 347 -7.38 -25.89 -3.82
N PHE A 348 -6.63 -26.08 -4.87
CA PHE A 348 -5.21 -26.42 -4.78
C PHE A 348 -4.42 -25.74 -5.89
N GLY A 349 -3.14 -25.47 -5.61
CA GLY A 349 -2.36 -24.73 -6.57
C GLY A 349 -0.87 -24.79 -6.33
N TYR A 350 -0.17 -24.25 -7.32
CA TYR A 350 1.27 -24.05 -7.32
C TYR A 350 1.59 -22.62 -7.73
N GLU A 351 2.50 -21.98 -7.02
CA GLU A 351 3.00 -20.66 -7.35
C GLU A 351 4.51 -20.64 -7.42
N PHE A 352 5.00 -19.97 -8.44
CA PHE A 352 6.41 -19.62 -8.63
C PHE A 352 6.55 -18.10 -8.67
N ALA A 353 7.53 -17.56 -7.94
CA ALA A 353 7.90 -16.15 -7.99
C ALA A 353 9.42 -16.02 -7.99
N ASN A 354 9.93 -15.23 -8.91
CA ASN A 354 11.36 -14.90 -9.01
C ASN A 354 11.53 -13.38 -9.00
N HIS A 355 12.19 -12.88 -7.96
CA HIS A 355 12.69 -11.52 -7.87
C HIS A 355 14.17 -11.48 -8.28
N ASP A 356 14.51 -10.57 -9.18
CA ASP A 356 15.88 -10.15 -9.50
C ASP A 356 15.98 -8.66 -9.22
N ALA A 357 16.63 -8.30 -8.11
CA ALA A 357 16.65 -6.94 -7.62
C ALA A 357 18.08 -6.40 -7.50
N LYS A 358 18.23 -5.11 -7.82
CA LYS A 358 19.50 -4.39 -7.77
C LYS A 358 19.36 -3.12 -6.95
N ARG A 359 20.24 -2.96 -5.98
CA ARG A 359 20.32 -1.72 -5.19
C ARG A 359 21.67 -1.06 -5.39
N LYS A 360 21.66 0.22 -5.77
CA LYS A 360 22.82 1.08 -5.85
C LYS A 360 22.70 2.21 -4.85
N SER A 361 23.77 2.43 -4.08
CA SER A 361 23.90 3.62 -3.24
C SER A 361 25.23 4.31 -3.55
N LEU A 362 25.16 5.61 -3.79
CA LEU A 362 26.31 6.46 -4.02
C LEU A 362 26.32 7.58 -2.98
N VAL A 363 27.43 7.70 -2.28
CA VAL A 363 27.72 8.83 -1.41
C VAL A 363 28.97 9.51 -1.92
N TYR A 364 28.91 10.82 -2.08
CA TYR A 364 30.05 11.62 -2.51
C TYR A 364 30.12 12.87 -1.65
N TYR A 365 31.33 13.23 -1.22
CA TYR A 365 31.58 14.51 -0.63
C TYR A 365 32.98 15.01 -0.95
N SER A 366 33.16 16.35 -0.86
CA SER A 366 34.42 17.02 -0.97
C SER A 366 34.53 17.99 0.21
N ALA A 367 35.71 18.05 0.83
CA ALA A 367 36.02 18.96 1.93
C ALA A 367 37.37 19.62 1.64
N ALA A 368 37.41 20.47 0.61
CA ALA A 368 38.61 21.22 0.24
C ALA A 368 39.05 22.15 1.37
N PRO A 369 40.36 22.36 1.60
CA PRO A 369 41.44 21.85 0.76
C PRO A 369 41.95 20.45 1.10
N ILE A 370 41.40 19.77 2.12
CA ILE A 370 41.94 18.51 2.66
C ILE A 370 41.46 17.31 1.83
N ILE A 371 40.16 17.21 1.60
CA ILE A 371 39.59 16.10 0.82
C ILE A 371 39.16 16.65 -0.53
N ASN A 372 39.84 16.24 -1.60
CA ASN A 372 39.47 16.62 -2.96
C ASN A 372 38.15 15.97 -3.34
N TYR A 373 38.06 14.66 -3.11
CA TYR A 373 36.81 13.92 -3.21
C TYR A 373 36.86 12.63 -2.37
N HIS A 374 35.70 12.22 -1.92
CA HIS A 374 35.45 10.89 -1.36
C HIS A 374 34.16 10.34 -1.95
N ARG A 375 34.28 9.24 -2.66
CA ARG A 375 33.18 8.55 -3.33
C ARG A 375 33.06 7.15 -2.79
N MET A 376 31.89 6.81 -2.27
CA MET A 376 31.56 5.47 -1.79
C MET A 376 30.41 4.93 -2.61
N THR A 377 30.65 3.84 -3.34
CA THR A 377 29.65 3.17 -4.17
C THR A 377 29.35 1.81 -3.55
N THR A 378 28.09 1.54 -3.26
CA THR A 378 27.62 0.20 -2.91
C THR A 378 26.72 -0.30 -4.02
N LEU A 379 26.99 -1.50 -4.50
CA LEU A 379 26.11 -2.26 -5.36
C LEU A 379 25.69 -3.52 -4.63
N MET A 380 24.43 -3.92 -4.76
CA MET A 380 23.90 -5.14 -4.20
C MET A 380 22.96 -5.75 -5.23
N ASP A 381 23.34 -6.93 -5.73
CA ASP A 381 22.52 -7.77 -6.58
C ASP A 381 21.87 -8.84 -5.70
N MET A 382 20.56 -9.01 -5.84
CA MET A 382 19.74 -9.82 -4.94
C MET A 382 18.76 -10.66 -5.74
N THR A 383 18.73 -11.95 -5.46
CA THR A 383 17.73 -12.86 -6.05
C THR A 383 16.94 -13.56 -4.95
N LYS A 384 15.65 -13.66 -5.13
CA LYS A 384 14.78 -14.52 -4.33
C LYS A 384 13.89 -15.33 -5.26
N GLN A 385 14.03 -16.67 -5.23
CA GLN A 385 13.12 -17.58 -5.91
C GLN A 385 12.27 -18.31 -4.88
N SER A 386 10.97 -18.36 -5.10
CA SER A 386 10.02 -19.03 -4.22
C SER A 386 9.16 -19.99 -5.00
N HIS A 387 9.04 -21.21 -4.48
CA HIS A 387 8.16 -22.27 -4.97
C HIS A 387 7.17 -22.60 -3.87
N SER A 388 5.90 -22.58 -4.17
CA SER A 388 4.85 -22.84 -3.18
C SER A 388 3.82 -23.81 -3.71
N ILE A 389 3.38 -24.72 -2.85
CA ILE A 389 2.18 -25.52 -3.05
C ILE A 389 1.20 -25.21 -1.94
N PHE A 390 -0.08 -25.15 -2.26
CA PHE A 390 -1.13 -24.87 -1.28
C PHE A 390 -2.40 -25.63 -1.59
N ALA A 391 -3.21 -25.84 -0.58
CA ALA A 391 -4.54 -26.39 -0.67
C ALA A 391 -5.45 -25.73 0.37
N LEU A 392 -6.71 -25.54 0.00
CA LEU A 392 -7.77 -25.01 0.85
C LEU A 392 -9.05 -25.80 0.56
N ASP A 393 -9.66 -26.31 1.60
CA ASP A 393 -10.98 -26.95 1.56
C ASP A 393 -12.00 -26.10 2.30
N SER A 394 -13.20 -26.00 1.78
CA SER A 394 -14.35 -25.42 2.44
C SER A 394 -15.52 -26.38 2.30
N HIS A 395 -15.86 -27.06 3.41
CA HIS A 395 -16.92 -28.06 3.45
C HIS A 395 -18.15 -27.53 4.20
N ASN A 396 -19.25 -27.51 3.51
CA ASN A 396 -20.55 -27.19 4.09
C ASN A 396 -21.24 -28.45 4.60
N PHE A 397 -21.26 -28.64 5.92
CA PHE A 397 -21.87 -29.81 6.56
C PHE A 397 -23.39 -29.73 6.56
N ASN A 398 -23.94 -28.52 6.66
CA ASN A 398 -25.37 -28.23 6.64
C ASN A 398 -25.60 -26.72 6.51
N GLU A 399 -26.86 -26.28 6.49
CA GLU A 399 -27.25 -24.86 6.36
C GLU A 399 -26.67 -23.92 7.43
N PHE A 400 -26.23 -24.46 8.58
CA PHE A 400 -25.78 -23.68 9.72
C PHE A 400 -24.28 -23.77 9.99
N PHE A 401 -23.58 -24.75 9.41
CA PHE A 401 -22.19 -25.01 9.75
C PHE A 401 -21.33 -25.31 8.54
N THR A 402 -20.30 -24.50 8.35
CA THR A 402 -19.24 -24.68 7.34
C THR A 402 -17.89 -24.70 8.03
N LEU A 403 -17.00 -25.60 7.63
CA LEU A 403 -15.63 -25.66 8.06
C LEU A 403 -14.70 -25.40 6.89
N SER A 404 -13.87 -24.37 7.00
CA SER A 404 -12.78 -24.14 6.06
C SER A 404 -11.44 -24.45 6.71
N GLY A 405 -10.52 -25.01 5.92
CA GLY A 405 -9.17 -25.27 6.37
C GLY A 405 -8.19 -25.37 5.21
N GLY A 406 -6.95 -24.96 5.42
CA GLY A 406 -5.96 -24.99 4.37
C GLY A 406 -4.53 -25.02 4.88
N ALA A 407 -3.61 -25.35 3.99
CA ALA A 407 -2.18 -25.40 4.24
C ALA A 407 -1.38 -24.92 3.03
N ARG A 408 -0.21 -24.33 3.30
CA ARG A 408 0.80 -23.94 2.31
C ARG A 408 2.17 -24.35 2.76
N TYR A 409 2.96 -24.84 1.83
CA TYR A 409 4.39 -25.00 1.96
C TYR A 409 5.10 -24.10 0.95
N GLU A 410 6.10 -23.35 1.40
CA GLU A 410 6.93 -22.48 0.57
C GLU A 410 8.41 -22.82 0.78
N PHE A 411 9.10 -23.13 -0.30
CA PHE A 411 10.56 -23.22 -0.36
C PHE A 411 11.10 -21.97 -1.07
N SER A 412 12.03 -21.26 -0.43
CA SER A 412 12.66 -20.07 -1.03
C SER A 412 14.17 -20.16 -0.96
N THR A 413 14.83 -19.79 -2.08
CA THR A 413 16.27 -19.60 -2.17
C THR A 413 16.60 -18.12 -2.31
N TYR A 414 17.72 -17.73 -1.74
CA TYR A 414 18.20 -16.35 -1.70
C TYR A 414 19.65 -16.30 -2.10
N ASN A 415 20.00 -15.37 -2.99
CA ASN A 415 21.36 -15.01 -3.30
C ASN A 415 21.56 -13.52 -3.10
N THR A 416 22.69 -13.10 -2.56
CA THR A 416 23.04 -11.70 -2.37
C THR A 416 24.51 -11.50 -2.63
N ASP A 417 24.81 -10.75 -3.68
CA ASP A 417 26.15 -10.28 -4.03
C ASP A 417 26.27 -8.80 -3.69
N ARG A 418 27.27 -8.44 -2.91
CA ARG A 418 27.51 -7.07 -2.48
C ARG A 418 28.92 -6.61 -2.82
N SER A 419 29.01 -5.47 -3.50
CA SER A 419 30.24 -4.76 -3.77
C SER A 419 30.23 -3.39 -3.07
N TYR A 420 31.31 -3.08 -2.37
CA TYR A 420 31.55 -1.78 -1.77
C TYR A 420 32.88 -1.23 -2.28
N ARG A 421 32.82 -0.13 -3.04
CA ARG A 421 34.01 0.58 -3.54
C ARG A 421 34.17 1.91 -2.81
N ASN A 422 35.38 2.14 -2.29
CA ASN A 422 35.78 3.34 -1.59
C ASN A 422 36.90 4.04 -2.37
N GLU A 423 36.60 5.19 -2.95
CA GLU A 423 37.53 6.02 -3.72
C GLU A 423 37.70 7.36 -3.01
N MET A 424 38.91 7.73 -2.64
CA MET A 424 39.19 8.99 -1.96
C MET A 424 40.52 9.60 -2.45
N SER A 425 40.54 10.91 -2.62
CA SER A 425 41.73 11.70 -2.84
C SER A 425 41.83 12.75 -1.76
N MET A 426 42.96 12.75 -1.03
CA MET A 426 43.23 13.68 0.05
C MET A 426 44.54 14.44 -0.20
N ASN A 427 44.51 15.76 -0.02
CA ASN A 427 45.73 16.56 0.04
C ASN A 427 46.35 16.41 1.45
N THR A 428 47.64 16.17 1.47
CA THR A 428 48.42 16.14 2.70
C THR A 428 49.50 17.23 2.63
N ARG A 429 50.41 17.26 3.60
CA ARG A 429 51.60 18.13 3.52
C ARG A 429 52.60 17.68 2.43
N SER A 430 52.38 16.53 1.82
CA SER A 430 53.16 16.01 0.67
C SER A 430 52.71 16.72 -0.61
N PRO A 431 53.61 16.92 -1.59
CA PRO A 431 53.27 17.49 -2.90
C PRO A 431 52.26 16.67 -3.69
N SER A 432 52.13 15.37 -3.42
CA SER A 432 51.18 14.49 -4.10
C SER A 432 50.04 14.14 -3.16
N PRO A 433 48.77 14.14 -3.66
CA PRO A 433 47.61 13.69 -2.90
C PRO A 433 47.72 12.19 -2.58
N ILE A 434 47.21 11.78 -1.43
CA ILE A 434 46.96 10.35 -1.14
C ILE A 434 45.72 9.94 -1.87
N ILE A 435 45.82 8.86 -2.66
CA ILE A 435 44.71 8.24 -3.37
C ILE A 435 44.39 6.89 -2.72
N ILE A 436 43.18 6.68 -2.33
CA ILE A 436 42.64 5.41 -1.86
C ILE A 436 41.62 4.94 -2.90
N ASP A 437 41.80 3.73 -3.39
CA ASP A 437 40.81 3.01 -4.20
C ASP A 437 40.80 1.56 -3.75
N SER A 438 39.72 1.15 -3.11
CA SER A 438 39.57 -0.20 -2.58
C SER A 438 38.17 -0.72 -2.83
N THR A 439 38.08 -2.02 -3.17
CA THR A 439 36.81 -2.71 -3.34
C THR A 439 36.74 -3.89 -2.38
N THR A 440 35.61 -4.00 -1.69
CA THR A 440 35.28 -5.15 -0.83
C THR A 440 34.10 -5.88 -1.45
N LEU A 441 34.25 -7.19 -1.64
CA LEU A 441 33.21 -8.07 -2.14
C LEU A 441 32.69 -8.95 -1.01
N PHE A 442 31.42 -9.28 -1.05
CA PHE A 442 30.78 -10.20 -0.12
C PHE A 442 29.60 -10.86 -0.83
N ASP A 443 29.49 -12.16 -0.70
CA ASP A 443 28.39 -12.98 -1.21
C ASP A 443 27.79 -13.86 -0.11
N THR A 444 26.53 -14.20 -0.25
CA THR A 444 25.84 -15.13 0.66
C THR A 444 24.63 -15.76 -0.02
N ASP A 445 24.53 -17.08 0.13
CA ASP A 445 23.37 -17.89 -0.27
C ASP A 445 22.65 -18.41 0.94
N LYS A 446 21.32 -18.42 0.88
CA LYS A 446 20.44 -18.94 1.92
C LYS A 446 19.25 -19.65 1.31
N ASN A 447 18.62 -20.50 2.11
CA ASN A 447 17.31 -21.05 1.81
C ASN A 447 16.43 -21.05 3.05
N THR A 448 15.12 -21.07 2.83
CA THR A 448 14.13 -21.19 3.90
C THR A 448 13.01 -22.14 3.48
N ASN A 449 12.50 -22.86 4.46
CA ASN A 449 11.29 -23.67 4.34
C ASN A 449 10.25 -23.10 5.27
N ASN A 450 9.10 -22.71 4.73
CA ASN A 450 8.05 -22.05 5.49
C ASN A 450 6.75 -22.85 5.34
N PHE A 451 5.98 -22.88 6.41
CA PHE A 451 4.70 -23.56 6.45
C PHE A 451 3.62 -22.62 7.01
N ALA A 452 2.49 -22.55 6.35
CA ALA A 452 1.30 -21.86 6.83
C ALA A 452 0.12 -22.82 6.85
N PHE A 453 -0.80 -22.62 7.79
CA PHE A 453 -2.07 -23.31 7.82
C PHE A 453 -3.13 -22.48 8.52
N GLU A 454 -4.39 -22.76 8.22
CA GLU A 454 -5.53 -22.10 8.83
C GLU A 454 -6.69 -23.08 9.01
N ILE A 455 -7.55 -22.78 9.96
CA ILE A 455 -8.83 -23.44 10.18
C ILE A 455 -9.87 -22.41 10.63
N THR A 456 -11.05 -22.47 10.03
CA THR A 456 -12.13 -21.51 10.28
C THR A 456 -13.48 -22.24 10.31
N PRO A 457 -13.96 -22.67 11.49
CA PRO A 457 -15.37 -23.01 11.66
C PRO A 457 -16.22 -21.75 11.54
N ASN A 458 -17.29 -21.83 10.79
CA ASN A 458 -18.28 -20.78 10.57
C ASN A 458 -19.68 -21.30 10.91
N PHE A 459 -20.45 -20.50 11.66
CA PHE A 459 -21.81 -20.79 12.08
C PHE A 459 -22.75 -19.72 11.54
N LYS A 460 -23.59 -20.08 10.61
CA LYS A 460 -24.69 -19.25 10.14
C LYS A 460 -25.86 -19.39 11.10
N TYR A 461 -26.16 -18.36 11.89
CA TYR A 461 -27.21 -18.39 12.92
C TYR A 461 -28.51 -17.73 12.48
N SER A 462 -28.49 -16.99 11.36
CA SER A 462 -29.65 -16.41 10.69
C SER A 462 -29.41 -16.37 9.17
N ASP A 463 -30.38 -15.92 8.40
CA ASP A 463 -30.22 -15.78 6.93
C ASP A 463 -29.09 -14.82 6.54
N THR A 464 -28.82 -13.81 7.38
CA THR A 464 -27.81 -12.77 7.17
C THR A 464 -26.65 -12.83 8.18
N GLY A 465 -26.81 -13.60 9.27
CA GLY A 465 -25.91 -13.59 10.42
C GLY A 465 -24.91 -14.73 10.41
N ASN A 466 -23.63 -14.42 10.54
CA ASN A 466 -22.51 -15.36 10.62
C ASN A 466 -21.67 -15.11 11.86
N LEU A 467 -21.21 -16.20 12.48
CA LEU A 467 -20.24 -16.22 13.58
C LEU A 467 -19.09 -17.14 13.19
N TYR A 468 -17.86 -16.63 13.14
CA TYR A 468 -16.70 -17.47 12.86
C TYR A 468 -15.62 -17.39 13.93
N LEU A 469 -14.91 -18.49 14.07
CA LEU A 469 -13.63 -18.56 14.77
C LEU A 469 -12.55 -18.87 13.75
N LYS A 470 -11.41 -18.18 13.81
CA LYS A 470 -10.29 -18.47 12.91
C LYS A 470 -9.02 -18.67 13.73
N TYR A 471 -8.28 -19.69 13.41
CA TYR A 471 -6.89 -19.82 13.77
C TYR A 471 -6.05 -19.88 12.49
N GLU A 472 -5.01 -19.08 12.44
CA GLU A 472 -4.06 -19.09 11.35
C GLU A 472 -2.63 -19.02 11.89
N ARG A 473 -1.76 -19.88 11.35
CA ARG A 473 -0.31 -19.74 11.43
C ARG A 473 0.22 -19.33 10.06
N GLY A 474 0.95 -18.22 10.04
CA GLY A 474 1.60 -17.70 8.85
C GLY A 474 3.06 -17.32 9.10
N PHE A 475 3.71 -16.80 8.08
CA PHE A 475 5.12 -16.42 8.13
C PHE A 475 5.41 -15.15 7.35
N VAL A 476 6.54 -14.48 7.71
CA VAL A 476 7.16 -13.43 6.91
C VAL A 476 8.59 -13.83 6.61
N SER A 477 8.87 -14.07 5.34
CA SER A 477 10.20 -14.47 4.87
C SER A 477 11.17 -13.29 4.94
N PRO A 478 12.46 -13.49 5.28
CA PRO A 478 13.49 -12.47 5.15
C PRO A 478 13.61 -11.95 3.71
N THR A 479 14.14 -10.76 3.56
CA THR A 479 14.62 -10.26 2.27
C THR A 479 16.11 -10.60 2.10
N PRO A 480 16.66 -10.74 0.88
CA PRO A 480 18.08 -11.06 0.67
C PRO A 480 19.01 -10.05 1.34
N ALA A 481 18.66 -8.77 1.35
CA ALA A 481 19.45 -7.72 2.00
C ALA A 481 19.61 -7.90 3.52
N GLN A 482 18.66 -8.57 4.17
CA GLN A 482 18.70 -8.83 5.62
C GLN A 482 19.70 -9.92 6.01
N PHE A 483 20.15 -10.73 5.04
CA PHE A 483 21.20 -11.71 5.29
C PHE A 483 22.60 -11.12 5.34
N VAL A 484 22.78 -9.82 5.08
CA VAL A 484 24.07 -9.12 5.10
C VAL A 484 24.18 -8.20 6.30
N ASN A 485 25.07 -8.55 7.23
CA ASN A 485 25.45 -7.74 8.38
C ASN A 485 26.81 -7.08 8.16
N ARG A 486 27.11 -6.04 8.92
CA ARG A 486 28.39 -5.32 8.90
C ARG A 486 28.90 -5.05 10.30
N ASN A 487 30.11 -5.47 10.62
CA ASN A 487 30.75 -5.16 11.89
C ASN A 487 31.26 -3.72 11.98
N LYS A 488 31.31 -3.20 13.21
CA LYS A 488 31.95 -1.92 13.52
C LYS A 488 33.49 -2.09 13.37
N THR A 489 34.10 -1.30 12.49
CA THR A 489 35.55 -1.29 12.33
C THR A 489 36.08 0.14 12.36
N ARG A 490 37.24 0.31 13.01
CA ARG A 490 37.95 1.58 13.03
C ARG A 490 38.77 1.85 11.75
N ASN A 491 39.11 0.85 10.97
CA ASN A 491 40.08 0.92 9.87
C ASN A 491 39.48 0.53 8.53
N GLY A 492 38.43 1.23 8.07
CA GLY A 492 38.11 1.35 6.64
C GLY A 492 37.58 0.14 5.89
N THR A 493 37.91 -1.09 6.23
CA THR A 493 37.41 -2.28 5.53
C THR A 493 36.28 -2.89 6.33
N PRO A 494 35.06 -2.87 5.82
CA PRO A 494 33.95 -3.48 6.53
C PRO A 494 34.01 -5.00 6.38
N PRO A 495 34.17 -5.75 7.45
CA PRO A 495 33.87 -7.16 7.39
C PRO A 495 32.36 -7.32 7.36
N TYR A 496 31.84 -7.60 6.18
CA TYR A 496 30.49 -8.11 6.05
C TYR A 496 30.46 -9.57 6.52
N TYR A 497 29.34 -9.99 7.05
CA TYR A 497 29.10 -11.36 7.44
C TYR A 497 27.63 -11.73 7.25
N SER A 498 27.40 -13.02 7.00
CA SER A 498 26.04 -13.55 6.81
C SER A 498 25.28 -13.61 8.14
N SER A 499 24.03 -13.14 8.14
CA SER A 499 23.14 -13.33 9.27
C SER A 499 22.51 -14.74 9.27
N ASN A 500 22.12 -15.22 10.46
CA ASN A 500 21.39 -16.49 10.62
C ASN A 500 19.93 -16.20 10.96
N LEU A 501 19.27 -15.40 10.13
CA LEU A 501 17.87 -15.06 10.31
C LEU A 501 16.98 -16.27 10.01
N LYS A 502 15.94 -16.38 10.82
CA LYS A 502 14.78 -17.24 10.58
C LYS A 502 13.64 -16.40 9.99
N ALA A 503 12.74 -17.05 9.28
CA ALA A 503 11.47 -16.43 8.94
C ALA A 503 10.69 -16.08 10.23
N GLU A 504 10.01 -14.96 10.20
CA GLU A 504 9.06 -14.61 11.26
C GLU A 504 7.87 -15.56 11.20
N ILE A 505 7.38 -16.01 12.35
CA ILE A 505 6.19 -16.85 12.46
C ILE A 505 5.14 -16.10 13.26
N PHE A 506 3.92 -16.10 12.82
CA PHE A 506 2.81 -15.53 13.57
C PHE A 506 1.64 -16.49 13.70
N ASP A 507 1.02 -16.47 14.87
CA ASP A 507 -0.21 -17.18 15.20
C ASP A 507 -1.31 -16.13 15.43
N THR A 508 -2.39 -16.18 14.65
CA THR A 508 -3.54 -15.28 14.77
C THR A 508 -4.78 -16.06 15.16
N PHE A 509 -5.48 -15.56 16.17
CA PHE A 509 -6.80 -16.03 16.63
C PHE A 509 -7.79 -14.90 16.36
N GLU A 510 -8.91 -15.23 15.74
CA GLU A 510 -10.00 -14.28 15.50
C GLU A 510 -11.34 -14.86 15.92
N LEU A 511 -12.19 -13.97 16.44
CA LEU A 511 -13.62 -14.19 16.61
C LEU A 511 -14.33 -13.06 15.88
N GLY A 512 -15.12 -13.42 14.89
CA GLY A 512 -15.88 -12.44 14.12
C GLY A 512 -17.35 -12.77 14.08
N ILE A 513 -18.15 -11.72 14.03
CA ILE A 513 -19.59 -11.77 13.84
C ILE A 513 -19.99 -10.67 12.86
N ASP A 514 -20.79 -11.02 11.89
CA ASP A 514 -21.43 -10.11 10.95
C ASP A 514 -22.89 -10.45 10.78
N ASP A 515 -23.71 -9.39 10.63
CA ASP A 515 -25.13 -9.55 10.41
C ASP A 515 -25.73 -8.29 9.77
N PHE A 516 -26.92 -8.44 9.21
CA PHE A 516 -27.70 -7.37 8.64
C PHE A 516 -29.14 -7.44 9.16
N TRP A 517 -29.50 -6.51 10.05
CA TRP A 517 -30.78 -6.49 10.76
C TRP A 517 -31.77 -5.50 10.15
N TRP A 518 -33.04 -5.88 10.13
CA TRP A 518 -34.16 -5.04 9.73
C TRP A 518 -34.03 -4.41 8.33
N ASP A 519 -33.26 -5.04 7.42
CA ASP A 519 -33.01 -4.60 6.04
C ASP A 519 -32.34 -3.20 5.91
N PHE A 520 -31.88 -2.60 7.03
CA PHE A 520 -31.21 -1.31 7.00
C PHE A 520 -29.99 -1.22 7.91
N TYR A 521 -29.75 -2.15 8.84
CA TYR A 521 -28.68 -2.07 9.81
C TYR A 521 -27.68 -3.21 9.68
N GLY A 522 -26.52 -2.91 9.11
CA GLY A 522 -25.41 -3.85 8.99
C GLY A 522 -24.37 -3.62 10.09
N PHE A 523 -23.83 -4.70 10.66
CA PHE A 523 -22.70 -4.62 11.56
C PHE A 523 -21.71 -5.75 11.31
N ASN A 524 -20.43 -5.44 11.52
CA ASN A 524 -19.34 -6.40 11.54
C ASN A 524 -18.46 -6.09 12.76
N LEU A 525 -18.19 -7.10 13.57
CA LEU A 525 -17.31 -7.02 14.74
C LEU A 525 -16.28 -8.14 14.68
N THR A 526 -15.01 -7.78 14.70
CA THR A 526 -13.90 -8.74 14.77
C THR A 526 -13.03 -8.45 15.99
N LEU A 527 -12.82 -9.47 16.82
CA LEU A 527 -11.82 -9.50 17.88
C LEU A 527 -10.64 -10.33 17.41
N PHE A 528 -9.42 -9.82 17.52
CA PHE A 528 -8.25 -10.58 17.12
C PHE A 528 -7.10 -10.50 18.13
N TYR A 529 -6.29 -11.56 18.14
CA TYR A 529 -5.05 -11.65 18.87
C TYR A 529 -3.97 -12.30 18.00
N THR A 530 -2.92 -11.56 17.69
CA THR A 530 -1.77 -12.06 16.92
C THR A 530 -0.53 -12.09 17.80
N LEU A 531 0.11 -13.24 17.84
CA LEU A 531 1.39 -13.49 18.51
C LEU A 531 2.45 -13.76 17.45
N SER A 532 3.48 -12.92 17.37
CA SER A 532 4.57 -13.11 16.42
C SER A 532 5.85 -13.47 17.15
N LYS A 533 6.59 -14.43 16.60
CA LYS A 533 7.90 -14.87 17.07
C LYS A 533 8.94 -14.60 16.00
N ASP A 534 10.17 -14.41 16.43
CA ASP A 534 11.31 -14.23 15.53
C ASP A 534 11.15 -13.04 14.57
N GLU A 535 10.40 -11.97 14.95
CA GLU A 535 10.31 -10.78 14.10
C GLU A 535 11.70 -10.22 13.80
N ILE A 536 11.96 -9.92 12.52
CA ILE A 536 13.25 -9.41 12.09
C ILE A 536 13.35 -7.94 12.45
N SER A 537 14.39 -7.58 13.17
CA SER A 537 14.71 -6.23 13.59
C SER A 537 16.10 -5.81 13.13
N TYR A 538 16.36 -4.53 13.23
CA TYR A 538 17.59 -3.89 12.80
C TYR A 538 18.21 -3.11 13.95
N LEU A 539 19.53 -3.26 14.12
CA LEU A 539 20.32 -2.47 15.04
C LEU A 539 21.57 -1.98 14.31
N GLY A 540 21.88 -0.70 14.40
CA GLY A 540 23.08 -0.19 13.79
C GLY A 540 23.10 1.32 13.59
N ASN A 541 24.27 1.79 13.15
CA ASN A 541 24.49 3.14 12.72
C ASN A 541 25.07 3.16 11.29
N PRO A 542 24.22 3.10 10.26
CA PRO A 542 24.67 3.04 8.87
C PRO A 542 25.32 4.33 8.37
N HIS A 543 25.09 5.46 9.07
CA HIS A 543 25.54 6.78 8.66
C HIS A 543 26.73 7.30 9.48
N SER A 544 27.33 6.47 10.34
CA SER A 544 28.48 6.88 11.14
C SER A 544 29.73 7.11 10.27
N THR A 545 30.32 8.29 10.41
CA THR A 545 31.59 8.64 9.76
C THR A 545 32.79 7.90 10.38
N SER A 546 32.66 7.41 11.61
CA SER A 546 33.71 6.69 12.35
C SER A 546 33.66 5.16 12.18
N GLY A 547 32.80 4.66 11.31
CA GLY A 547 32.62 3.26 11.02
C GLY A 547 31.17 2.82 11.09
N SER A 548 30.48 2.84 9.95
CA SER A 548 29.11 2.35 9.87
C SER A 548 29.04 0.85 10.15
N TRP A 549 28.06 0.43 10.90
CA TRP A 549 27.81 -0.96 11.23
C TRP A 549 26.32 -1.23 11.32
N TRP A 550 25.89 -2.48 11.11
CA TRP A 550 24.51 -2.91 11.30
C TRP A 550 24.40 -4.41 11.47
N LYS A 551 23.34 -4.79 12.14
CA LYS A 551 22.99 -6.18 12.38
C LYS A 551 21.49 -6.36 12.27
N TYR A 552 21.08 -7.31 11.44
CA TYR A 552 19.72 -7.85 11.46
C TYR A 552 19.67 -9.04 12.43
N TYR A 553 18.61 -9.11 13.21
CA TYR A 553 18.40 -10.16 14.20
C TYR A 553 16.91 -10.38 14.42
N ASN A 554 16.55 -11.57 14.93
CA ASN A 554 15.19 -11.88 15.28
C ASN A 554 14.87 -11.38 16.71
N ILE A 555 13.76 -10.64 16.89
CA ILE A 555 13.22 -10.27 18.20
C ILE A 555 12.48 -11.48 18.77
N ASP A 556 12.54 -11.69 20.08
CA ASP A 556 11.94 -12.85 20.73
C ASP A 556 10.44 -12.97 20.47
N GLN A 557 9.66 -11.91 20.74
CA GLN A 557 8.21 -11.96 20.56
C GLN A 557 7.56 -10.56 20.53
N THR A 558 6.51 -10.44 19.70
CA THR A 558 5.59 -9.29 19.71
C THR A 558 4.16 -9.78 19.79
N ARG A 559 3.25 -8.92 20.28
CA ARG A 559 1.81 -9.21 20.32
C ARG A 559 1.00 -8.05 19.79
N ARG A 560 -0.14 -8.37 19.19
CA ARG A 560 -1.13 -7.42 18.68
C ARG A 560 -2.51 -7.91 19.12
N LEU A 561 -3.22 -7.07 19.87
CA LEU A 561 -4.60 -7.31 20.28
C LEU A 561 -5.46 -6.19 19.75
N GLY A 562 -6.59 -6.51 19.15
CA GLY A 562 -7.46 -5.46 18.62
C GLY A 562 -8.93 -5.84 18.51
N VAL A 563 -9.71 -4.79 18.30
CA VAL A 563 -11.14 -4.83 18.04
C VAL A 563 -11.38 -3.99 16.78
N GLU A 564 -12.06 -4.57 15.82
CA GLU A 564 -12.50 -3.90 14.59
C GLU A 564 -14.03 -3.95 14.55
N LEU A 565 -14.69 -2.79 14.54
CA LEU A 565 -16.14 -2.63 14.44
C LEU A 565 -16.46 -1.79 13.22
N SER A 566 -17.41 -2.25 12.42
CA SER A 566 -17.98 -1.47 11.31
C SER A 566 -19.49 -1.55 11.37
N LEU A 567 -20.14 -0.40 11.20
CA LEU A 567 -21.59 -0.25 11.20
C LEU A 567 -22.02 0.42 9.91
N SER A 568 -23.18 0.04 9.40
CA SER A 568 -23.81 0.64 8.23
C SER A 568 -25.30 0.75 8.46
N GLN A 569 -25.85 1.94 8.28
CA GLN A 569 -27.29 2.18 8.35
C GLN A 569 -27.76 2.81 7.05
N ASN A 570 -28.76 2.20 6.44
CA ASN A 570 -29.36 2.64 5.22
C ASN A 570 -30.84 3.04 5.51
N PHE A 571 -31.16 4.31 5.36
CA PHE A 571 -32.50 4.84 5.60
C PHE A 571 -33.06 5.47 4.32
N LEU A 572 -34.38 5.69 4.28
CA LEU A 572 -35.07 6.38 3.18
C LEU A 572 -34.82 5.71 1.81
N ASP A 573 -34.94 4.39 1.75
CA ASP A 573 -34.69 3.59 0.52
C ASP A 573 -33.29 3.85 -0.06
N ASP A 574 -32.25 3.83 0.81
CA ASP A 574 -30.84 4.11 0.52
C ASP A 574 -30.51 5.56 0.15
N ASP A 575 -31.44 6.50 0.27
CA ASP A 575 -31.16 7.93 0.06
C ASP A 575 -30.33 8.55 1.19
N LEU A 576 -30.38 7.96 2.40
CA LEU A 576 -29.58 8.37 3.55
C LEU A 576 -28.76 7.20 4.07
N ILE A 577 -27.44 7.30 3.90
CA ILE A 577 -26.49 6.26 4.31
C ILE A 577 -25.58 6.81 5.40
N PHE A 578 -25.49 6.07 6.51
CA PHE A 578 -24.59 6.37 7.61
C PHE A 578 -23.65 5.19 7.83
N ARG A 579 -22.34 5.43 7.88
CA ARG A 579 -21.31 4.42 8.07
C ARG A 579 -20.35 4.84 9.15
N GLU A 580 -20.15 4.00 10.15
CA GLU A 580 -19.16 4.22 11.19
C GLU A 580 -18.20 3.05 11.31
N SER A 581 -17.00 3.35 11.79
CA SER A 581 -16.06 2.31 12.14
C SER A 581 -15.17 2.71 13.32
N LEU A 582 -14.75 1.71 14.06
CA LEU A 582 -13.82 1.84 15.17
C LEU A 582 -12.80 0.72 15.14
N THR A 583 -11.54 1.07 15.10
CA THR A 583 -10.43 0.13 15.31
C THR A 583 -9.72 0.48 16.61
N TYR A 584 -9.69 -0.46 17.55
CA TYR A 584 -8.83 -0.40 18.74
C TYR A 584 -7.68 -1.38 18.59
N LEU A 585 -6.46 -0.95 18.97
CA LEU A 585 -5.24 -1.72 18.74
C LEU A 585 -4.21 -1.52 19.85
N ASP A 586 -3.75 -2.62 20.45
CA ASP A 586 -2.64 -2.64 21.42
C ASP A 586 -1.50 -3.53 20.89
N SER A 587 -0.51 -2.89 20.24
CA SER A 587 0.66 -3.54 19.65
C SER A 587 1.90 -3.29 20.48
N LYS A 588 2.59 -4.37 20.92
CA LYS A 588 3.74 -4.32 21.82
C LYS A 588 4.75 -5.42 21.56
N ILE A 589 5.99 -5.15 21.92
CA ILE A 589 7.01 -6.18 22.17
C ILE A 589 6.61 -6.89 23.48
N SER A 590 6.54 -8.21 23.47
CA SER A 590 6.05 -9.03 24.60
C SER A 590 7.10 -9.94 25.22
N LYS A 591 8.31 -9.98 24.64
CA LYS A 591 9.52 -10.60 25.21
C LYS A 591 10.78 -9.92 24.71
N GLY A 592 11.88 -10.13 25.43
CA GLY A 592 13.19 -9.61 25.09
C GLY A 592 13.55 -8.33 25.85
N VAL A 593 14.63 -7.68 25.44
CA VAL A 593 15.21 -6.48 26.11
C VAL A 593 14.24 -5.28 26.11
N ASN A 594 13.26 -5.27 25.19
CA ASN A 594 12.29 -4.21 25.01
C ASN A 594 10.85 -4.63 25.41
N ASP A 595 10.71 -5.62 26.28
CA ASP A 595 9.39 -6.08 26.74
C ASP A 595 8.54 -4.92 27.29
N GLY A 596 7.26 -4.89 26.91
CA GLY A 596 6.30 -3.85 27.26
C GLY A 596 6.33 -2.61 26.36
N MET A 597 7.38 -2.42 25.53
CA MET A 597 7.47 -1.28 24.62
C MET A 597 6.45 -1.39 23.49
N ARG A 598 5.90 -0.25 23.08
CA ARG A 598 4.93 -0.19 21.98
C ARG A 598 5.62 -0.29 20.63
N ILE A 599 4.95 -0.87 19.65
CA ILE A 599 5.35 -0.76 18.26
C ILE A 599 5.19 0.72 17.84
N PRO A 600 6.25 1.36 17.29
CA PRO A 600 6.22 2.77 16.91
C PRO A 600 5.20 3.07 15.79
N TYR A 601 4.75 4.31 15.72
CA TYR A 601 3.86 4.86 14.70
C TYR A 601 2.45 4.26 14.64
N VAL A 602 2.10 3.42 15.59
CA VAL A 602 0.79 2.76 15.68
C VAL A 602 -0.14 3.55 16.59
N SER A 603 -1.23 4.09 16.03
CA SER A 603 -2.34 4.69 16.77
C SER A 603 -3.16 3.60 17.45
N LYS A 604 -3.55 3.80 18.73
CA LYS A 604 -4.40 2.85 19.44
C LYS A 604 -5.84 2.84 18.96
N ILE A 605 -6.33 4.01 18.54
CA ILE A 605 -7.71 4.18 18.09
C ILE A 605 -7.68 4.89 16.76
N LYS A 606 -8.37 4.29 15.80
CA LYS A 606 -8.83 4.95 14.59
C LYS A 606 -10.34 4.84 14.56
N ALA A 607 -11.03 5.96 14.31
CA ALA A 607 -12.47 5.97 14.14
C ALA A 607 -12.83 6.76 12.88
N THR A 608 -13.83 6.29 12.14
CA THR A 608 -14.39 6.99 10.99
C THR A 608 -15.90 7.08 11.12
N ALA A 609 -16.48 8.15 10.62
CA ALA A 609 -17.93 8.28 10.46
C ALA A 609 -18.22 9.01 9.16
N GLY A 610 -19.11 8.49 8.36
CA GLY A 610 -19.53 9.05 7.08
C GLY A 610 -21.04 9.12 6.98
N LEU A 611 -21.54 10.25 6.50
CA LEU A 611 -22.94 10.47 6.19
C LEU A 611 -23.05 10.87 4.73
N GLU A 612 -23.85 10.16 3.96
CA GLU A 612 -24.19 10.48 2.57
C GLU A 612 -25.70 10.66 2.44
N TYR A 613 -26.11 11.74 1.77
CA TYR A 613 -27.51 12.00 1.50
C TYR A 613 -27.74 12.29 0.02
N ALA A 614 -28.62 11.52 -0.60
CA ALA A 614 -29.11 11.69 -1.96
C ALA A 614 -30.43 12.51 -1.93
N TRP A 615 -30.37 13.79 -2.27
CA TRP A 615 -31.56 14.66 -2.37
C TRP A 615 -32.49 14.23 -3.49
N ASN A 616 -31.90 13.65 -4.52
CA ASN A 616 -32.58 13.08 -5.68
C ASN A 616 -31.60 12.25 -6.51
N LYS A 617 -32.04 11.61 -7.58
CA LYS A 617 -31.22 10.79 -8.49
C LYS A 617 -29.98 11.49 -9.05
N ASN A 618 -29.97 12.81 -9.09
CA ASN A 618 -28.94 13.60 -9.72
C ASN A 618 -28.00 14.29 -8.73
N PHE A 619 -28.42 14.50 -7.49
CA PHE A 619 -27.66 15.29 -6.52
C PHE A 619 -27.53 14.57 -5.18
N SER A 620 -26.32 14.38 -4.74
CA SER A 620 -25.99 13.89 -3.40
C SER A 620 -24.85 14.71 -2.78
N ASN A 621 -24.75 14.66 -1.46
CA ASN A 621 -23.65 15.25 -0.70
C ASN A 621 -23.21 14.28 0.39
N PHE A 622 -21.96 14.48 0.86
CA PHE A 622 -21.42 13.69 1.96
C PHE A 622 -20.61 14.52 2.94
N ILE A 623 -20.48 13.99 4.13
CA ILE A 623 -19.52 14.42 5.15
C ILE A 623 -18.81 13.20 5.72
N ASP A 624 -17.48 13.21 5.72
CA ASP A 624 -16.65 12.16 6.31
C ASP A 624 -15.81 12.72 7.45
N LEU A 625 -15.76 11.98 8.55
CA LEU A 625 -14.99 12.27 9.74
C LEU A 625 -13.97 11.18 9.98
N THR A 626 -12.73 11.53 10.29
CA THR A 626 -11.67 10.56 10.59
C THR A 626 -10.87 11.03 11.81
N TYR A 627 -10.75 10.16 12.81
CA TYR A 627 -9.99 10.40 14.03
C TYR A 627 -8.84 9.39 14.16
N PHE A 628 -7.66 9.89 14.52
CA PHE A 628 -6.52 9.09 14.91
C PHE A 628 -6.06 9.49 16.32
N SER A 629 -5.95 8.51 17.21
CA SER A 629 -5.34 8.76 18.52
C SER A 629 -3.82 8.90 18.41
N ARG A 630 -3.22 9.46 19.47
CA ARG A 630 -1.76 9.61 19.53
C ARG A 630 -1.02 8.29 19.37
N ALA A 631 0.15 8.34 18.71
CA ALA A 631 1.08 7.23 18.53
C ALA A 631 2.46 7.53 19.14
N LYS A 632 3.24 6.51 19.49
CA LYS A 632 4.65 6.68 19.84
C LYS A 632 5.47 6.95 18.58
N ASP A 633 6.48 7.84 18.67
CA ASP A 633 7.51 7.94 17.64
C ASP A 633 8.53 6.79 17.73
N GLY A 634 9.51 6.74 16.82
CA GLY A 634 10.52 5.68 16.76
C GLY A 634 11.41 5.58 17.99
N GLY A 635 11.58 6.67 18.74
CA GLY A 635 12.46 6.73 19.91
C GLY A 635 13.95 6.56 19.58
N THR A 636 14.75 6.24 20.60
CA THR A 636 16.17 5.87 20.46
C THR A 636 16.38 4.40 20.78
N ILE A 637 17.39 3.80 20.16
CA ILE A 637 17.89 2.47 20.51
C ILE A 637 19.34 2.63 20.97
N ASP A 638 19.63 2.20 22.20
CA ASP A 638 20.99 2.14 22.72
C ASP A 638 21.80 1.10 21.93
N GLU A 639 22.89 1.54 21.29
CA GLU A 639 23.68 0.70 20.38
C GLU A 639 24.35 -0.51 21.05
N ASN A 640 24.60 -0.44 22.37
CA ASN A 640 25.31 -1.50 23.10
C ASN A 640 24.35 -2.54 23.67
N THR A 641 23.20 -2.08 24.17
CA THR A 641 22.22 -2.94 24.86
C THR A 641 21.04 -3.32 23.98
N GLY A 642 20.80 -2.62 22.87
CA GLY A 642 19.60 -2.74 22.04
C GLY A 642 18.33 -2.22 22.72
N LYS A 643 18.45 -1.54 23.87
CA LYS A 643 17.32 -1.04 24.66
C LYS A 643 16.71 0.19 23.99
N MET A 644 15.40 0.12 23.74
CA MET A 644 14.60 1.20 23.17
C MET A 644 14.16 2.19 24.25
N SER A 645 14.13 3.48 23.94
CA SER A 645 13.56 4.55 24.74
C SER A 645 12.56 5.35 23.91
N GLN A 646 11.29 5.37 24.33
CA GLN A 646 10.18 6.02 23.61
C GLN A 646 9.55 7.12 24.47
N ASN A 647 10.11 8.33 24.42
CA ASN A 647 9.67 9.44 25.27
C ASN A 647 8.68 10.38 24.58
N SER A 648 8.61 10.36 23.25
CA SER A 648 7.80 11.29 22.47
C SER A 648 6.54 10.66 21.88
N TRP A 649 5.58 11.56 21.55
CA TRP A 649 4.30 11.20 21.00
C TRP A 649 3.99 12.05 19.77
N ILE A 650 3.56 11.41 18.69
CA ILE A 650 2.82 12.04 17.61
C ILE A 650 1.41 12.32 18.13
N ARG A 651 0.96 13.57 18.02
CA ARG A 651 -0.34 13.99 18.57
C ARG A 651 -1.51 13.39 17.79
N ASP A 652 -2.62 13.25 18.49
CA ASP A 652 -3.91 12.90 17.91
C ASP A 652 -4.45 14.01 17.00
N TYR A 653 -5.25 13.61 16.03
CA TYR A 653 -5.90 14.54 15.12
C TYR A 653 -7.24 14.02 14.61
N PHE A 654 -8.06 14.99 14.18
CA PHE A 654 -9.38 14.77 13.62
C PHE A 654 -9.48 15.52 12.28
N LEU A 655 -9.97 14.85 11.25
CA LEU A 655 -10.15 15.39 9.92
C LEU A 655 -11.63 15.34 9.53
N THR A 656 -12.08 16.38 8.82
CA THR A 656 -13.43 16.48 8.29
C THR A 656 -13.36 16.79 6.81
N ASP A 657 -13.98 15.96 5.99
CA ASP A 657 -14.09 16.12 4.56
C ASP A 657 -15.57 16.29 4.18
N ILE A 658 -15.87 17.16 3.24
CA ILE A 658 -17.22 17.37 2.69
C ILE A 658 -17.18 17.39 1.19
N GLY A 659 -18.25 16.91 0.56
CA GLY A 659 -18.34 16.97 -0.89
C GLY A 659 -19.77 16.80 -1.40
N MET A 660 -19.90 17.05 -2.69
CA MET A 660 -21.16 16.93 -3.43
C MET A 660 -20.92 16.28 -4.79
N LYS A 661 -21.90 15.56 -5.26
CA LYS A 661 -21.96 14.94 -6.59
C LYS A 661 -23.22 15.44 -7.30
N TYR A 662 -23.05 15.82 -8.56
CA TYR A 662 -24.15 16.19 -9.44
C TYR A 662 -24.03 15.47 -10.78
N ASN A 663 -25.06 14.73 -11.15
CA ASN A 663 -25.15 14.02 -12.42
C ASN A 663 -26.13 14.76 -13.33
N TYR A 664 -25.69 15.09 -14.54
CA TYR A 664 -26.54 15.68 -15.57
C TYR A 664 -26.33 14.96 -16.89
N LYS A 665 -27.30 14.11 -17.26
CA LYS A 665 -27.20 13.25 -18.44
C LYS A 665 -25.88 12.44 -18.40
N LYS A 666 -24.97 12.71 -19.35
CA LYS A 666 -23.66 12.07 -19.48
C LYS A 666 -22.53 12.76 -18.70
N LEU A 667 -22.82 13.86 -18.04
CA LEU A 667 -21.85 14.64 -17.25
C LEU A 667 -22.04 14.36 -15.77
N GLN A 668 -20.96 13.99 -15.09
CA GLN A 668 -20.87 13.95 -13.63
C GLN A 668 -19.94 15.06 -13.15
N ILE A 669 -20.33 15.77 -12.12
CA ILE A 669 -19.54 16.81 -11.45
C ILE A 669 -19.40 16.42 -9.99
N LEU A 670 -18.15 16.38 -9.50
CA LEU A 670 -17.83 16.23 -8.09
C LEU A 670 -17.10 17.48 -7.62
N ALA A 671 -17.44 17.96 -6.42
CA ALA A 671 -16.71 19.06 -5.81
C ALA A 671 -16.71 18.92 -4.29
N GLY A 672 -15.67 19.40 -3.63
CA GLY A 672 -15.62 19.32 -2.18
C GLY A 672 -14.39 19.95 -1.55
N ILE A 673 -14.30 19.78 -0.24
CA ILE A 673 -13.24 20.31 0.60
C ILE A 673 -12.77 19.18 1.53
N ARG A 674 -11.47 18.90 1.51
CA ARG A 674 -10.82 17.99 2.47
C ARG A 674 -10.15 18.79 3.56
N ASN A 675 -10.04 18.17 4.75
CA ASN A 675 -9.54 18.85 5.93
C ASN A 675 -10.21 20.23 6.10
N LEU A 676 -11.54 20.24 6.14
CA LEU A 676 -12.40 21.44 6.15
C LEU A 676 -11.94 22.49 7.17
N PHE A 677 -11.49 22.06 8.35
CA PHE A 677 -11.08 22.92 9.45
C PHE A 677 -9.59 23.30 9.41
N ASP A 678 -8.87 22.92 8.33
CA ASP A 678 -7.43 23.18 8.17
C ASP A 678 -6.60 22.67 9.37
N LYS A 679 -6.95 21.47 9.86
CA LYS A 679 -6.28 20.88 11.02
C LYS A 679 -4.81 20.60 10.68
N ARG A 680 -3.91 21.16 11.48
CA ARG A 680 -2.47 20.87 11.41
C ARG A 680 -2.16 19.59 12.17
N TYR A 681 -1.47 18.64 11.53
CA TYR A 681 -1.08 17.35 12.10
C TYR A 681 0.22 16.85 11.49
N TYR A 682 0.84 15.85 12.13
CA TYR A 682 2.06 15.24 11.66
C TYR A 682 1.82 13.81 11.19
N THR A 683 2.37 13.46 10.04
CA THR A 683 2.37 12.09 9.51
C THR A 683 3.65 11.33 9.92
N TYR A 684 4.70 12.05 10.31
CA TYR A 684 5.94 11.53 10.84
C TYR A 684 6.54 12.52 11.86
N GLN A 685 7.17 11.98 12.88
CA GLN A 685 7.91 12.74 13.88
C GLN A 685 9.11 11.93 14.35
N ASP A 686 10.29 12.55 14.28
CA ASP A 686 11.51 12.13 14.96
C ASP A 686 11.94 13.29 15.88
N SER A 687 11.61 13.16 17.14
CA SER A 687 11.87 14.22 18.13
C SER A 687 13.35 14.38 18.49
N ILE A 688 14.16 13.39 18.17
CA ILE A 688 15.61 13.39 18.48
C ILE A 688 16.36 14.19 17.45
N ASN A 689 16.04 13.97 16.17
CA ASN A 689 16.66 14.65 15.05
C ASN A 689 15.89 15.93 14.65
N ASP A 690 14.87 16.32 15.41
CA ASP A 690 13.99 17.46 15.14
C ASP A 690 13.41 17.44 13.70
N GLN A 691 12.90 16.27 13.28
CA GLN A 691 12.38 16.04 11.94
C GLN A 691 10.86 15.78 11.97
N TYR A 692 10.12 16.56 11.21
CA TYR A 692 8.65 16.50 11.14
C TYR A 692 8.19 16.50 9.69
N LEU A 693 7.26 15.60 9.35
CA LEU A 693 6.47 15.68 8.12
C LEU A 693 5.04 16.08 8.48
N VAL A 694 4.59 17.14 7.86
CA VAL A 694 3.24 17.67 8.08
C VAL A 694 2.23 16.95 7.19
N GLY A 695 1.03 16.74 7.71
CA GLY A 695 -0.09 16.29 6.90
C GLY A 695 -0.67 17.41 6.05
N ASN A 696 -1.44 17.05 5.04
CA ASN A 696 -2.03 17.98 4.10
C ASN A 696 -3.04 18.92 4.81
N GLY A 697 -2.92 20.22 4.58
CA GLY A 697 -3.88 21.22 4.99
C GLY A 697 -5.17 21.15 4.16
N ARG A 698 -6.01 22.20 4.27
CA ARG A 698 -7.28 22.28 3.54
C ARG A 698 -7.05 22.22 2.03
N ASN A 699 -7.77 21.30 1.37
CA ASN A 699 -7.70 21.07 -0.06
C ASN A 699 -9.09 21.18 -0.69
N TYR A 700 -9.24 22.00 -1.72
CA TYR A 700 -10.43 22.12 -2.54
C TYR A 700 -10.26 21.28 -3.79
N TYR A 701 -11.30 20.55 -4.20
CA TYR A 701 -11.24 19.74 -5.41
C TYR A 701 -12.51 19.88 -6.25
N VAL A 702 -12.35 19.69 -7.55
CA VAL A 702 -13.43 19.57 -8.52
C VAL A 702 -13.06 18.52 -9.57
N GLU A 703 -14.05 17.72 -9.96
CA GLU A 703 -13.91 16.71 -11.01
C GLU A 703 -15.06 16.81 -12.00
N PHE A 704 -14.76 16.67 -13.27
CA PHE A 704 -15.72 16.58 -14.37
C PHE A 704 -15.48 15.26 -15.11
N LYS A 705 -16.50 14.40 -15.16
CA LYS A 705 -16.47 13.17 -15.93
C LYS A 705 -17.59 13.19 -16.97
N TYR A 706 -17.22 12.99 -18.21
CA TYR A 706 -18.17 12.90 -19.31
C TYR A 706 -18.09 11.52 -19.96
N SER A 707 -19.22 10.78 -19.99
CA SER A 707 -19.35 9.46 -20.62
C SER A 707 -20.10 9.62 -21.95
N PHE A 708 -19.59 9.05 -23.02
CA PHE A 708 -20.15 9.18 -24.39
C PHE A 708 -21.22 8.17 -24.71
#